data_37946d873d523d2a1ffaca4c2bda31c1
#
_entry.id   37946d873d523d2a1ffaca4c2bda31c1
#
_cell.length_a   1.000
_cell.length_b   1.000
_cell.length_c   1.000
_cell.angle_alpha   90.00
_cell.angle_beta   90.00
_cell.angle_gamma   90.00
#
_symmetry.space_group_name_H-M   'P 1'
#
loop_
_entity.id
_entity.type
_entity.pdbx_description
1 polymer ?
#
loop_
_entity_poly.entity_id
_entity_poly.type
_entity_poly.pdbx_seq_one_letter_code
_entity_poly.pdbx_strand_id
1 'polypeptide(L)'
;MPEALQSILPQFFPEGVLSCSRYGCGHINETYLVTARNGKRYILQKVSTLAFPDVKGLQENITAVTAHLRGKNPDPRGTLHLVPTVTGESWYALRPDSNWRVFDYIEDSICLEAPRCPEDFYESALAFGGFQQALSDFPAETLHETIRDFHNTPARFRQFKEAVARDPLGRAAEVREEIDFALAHEQVGSALVDQLAQGILPLRVTHNDTKLNNVMLDAKTHEPLCVIDLDTTMPGLSAYDFGDSIRFGAATAPEDEQDLSKVEMDLDLYRIFTRGFLKACPALTEAERASLPLGALVMTLECGIRFLADHIDGDRYFGIHRQGQNLDRARTQFKLVADMEKKWEEMKKIVEEEYSNMQKPVLVVMAAGMGSRYGGLKQIDPVGSKGEAILDYSLFDAREAGFETAVIIIKKAIEKDFMETVGARLKQAPMEIRYAFQELDKLPQGYAVPQGRTKPWGTCHAVCCAAQVIGDAPFAVINADDYYGKAAFREIYQYLSTHHDDDKYRYCMVGYELGNTVTDNGSVARGVCQVNGQGFLDAVVERTRIEKYEGGIHYTEDGGETWTDLDGKTPVSMNMWGFTPSFAKESIARFPAFLDKALKENPMKGEYFLPSTVTALLTEGKATVQMLYSPDKWHGVTYAADKPVVVKALADMTKDGLYPDGLWG
;
A
#
# COMPACT_ATOMS: atom_id res chain seq x y z
N MET A 1 -15.36 22.60 -38.24
CA MET A 1 -14.39 22.84 -37.15
C MET A 1 -14.48 24.31 -36.78
N PRO A 2 -14.63 24.71 -35.52
CA PRO A 2 -14.66 26.11 -35.11
C PRO A 2 -13.41 26.86 -35.61
N GLU A 3 -13.59 28.13 -36.01
CA GLU A 3 -12.51 28.95 -36.57
C GLU A 3 -11.30 29.07 -35.63
N ALA A 4 -11.53 29.13 -34.32
CA ALA A 4 -10.50 29.15 -33.31
C ALA A 4 -9.60 27.90 -33.36
N LEU A 5 -10.13 26.70 -33.56
CA LEU A 5 -9.36 25.45 -33.62
C LEU A 5 -8.42 25.41 -34.84
N GLN A 6 -8.78 26.11 -35.93
CA GLN A 6 -7.88 26.19 -37.11
C GLN A 6 -6.58 26.91 -36.79
N SER A 7 -6.60 27.87 -35.88
CA SER A 7 -5.39 28.61 -35.43
C SER A 7 -4.61 27.89 -34.33
N ILE A 8 -5.29 27.06 -33.52
CA ILE A 8 -4.70 26.39 -32.35
C ILE A 8 -4.00 25.09 -32.73
N LEU A 9 -4.67 24.24 -33.53
CA LEU A 9 -4.15 22.91 -33.87
C LEU A 9 -2.72 22.91 -34.47
N PRO A 10 -2.36 23.83 -35.37
CA PRO A 10 -1.00 23.90 -35.92
C PRO A 10 0.08 24.22 -34.88
N GLN A 11 -0.27 24.82 -33.74
CA GLN A 11 0.68 25.13 -32.67
C GLN A 11 1.14 23.88 -31.92
N PHE A 12 0.35 22.82 -31.93
CA PHE A 12 0.70 21.52 -31.30
C PHE A 12 0.91 20.40 -32.32
N PHE A 13 0.29 20.51 -33.50
CA PHE A 13 0.28 19.48 -34.53
C PHE A 13 0.69 20.06 -35.89
N PRO A 14 1.97 20.37 -36.11
CA PRO A 14 2.44 21.01 -37.34
C PRO A 14 2.19 20.15 -38.59
N GLU A 15 2.16 18.81 -38.43
CA GLU A 15 1.85 17.88 -39.53
C GLU A 15 0.34 17.75 -39.81
N GLY A 16 -0.49 18.39 -38.99
CA GLY A 16 -1.95 18.37 -39.08
C GLY A 16 -2.62 17.23 -38.33
N VAL A 17 -3.95 17.25 -38.36
CA VAL A 17 -4.81 16.29 -37.63
C VAL A 17 -5.77 15.58 -38.60
N LEU A 18 -6.20 14.37 -38.26
CA LEU A 18 -7.23 13.61 -38.97
C LEU A 18 -8.63 14.01 -38.46
N SER A 19 -8.78 14.19 -37.15
CA SER A 19 -10.06 14.58 -36.54
C SER A 19 -9.86 15.39 -35.26
N CYS A 20 -10.84 16.22 -34.93
CA CYS A 20 -10.95 16.94 -33.67
C CYS A 20 -12.45 17.09 -33.34
N SER A 21 -12.90 16.55 -32.22
CA SER A 21 -14.30 16.56 -31.77
C SER A 21 -14.41 16.81 -30.27
N ARG A 22 -15.53 17.35 -29.82
CA ARG A 22 -15.81 17.50 -28.37
C ARG A 22 -15.73 16.15 -27.68
N TYR A 23 -15.17 16.13 -26.48
CA TYR A 23 -14.91 14.93 -25.72
C TYR A 23 -15.17 15.13 -24.23
N GLY A 24 -15.79 14.11 -23.58
CA GLY A 24 -16.10 14.12 -22.16
C GLY A 24 -17.26 15.05 -21.78
N CYS A 25 -17.61 15.02 -20.49
CA CYS A 25 -18.71 15.78 -19.88
C CYS A 25 -18.23 16.89 -18.92
N GLY A 26 -16.92 17.22 -18.94
CA GLY A 26 -16.37 18.29 -18.10
C GLY A 26 -17.04 19.66 -18.37
N HIS A 27 -17.39 20.37 -17.28
CA HIS A 27 -18.18 21.62 -17.35
C HIS A 27 -17.30 22.88 -17.28
N ILE A 28 -16.06 22.79 -16.79
CA ILE A 28 -15.17 23.94 -16.57
C ILE A 28 -14.34 24.23 -17.83
N ASN A 29 -13.55 23.24 -18.27
CA ASN A 29 -12.72 23.36 -19.46
C ASN A 29 -13.42 22.80 -20.70
N GLU A 30 -13.20 23.44 -21.85
CA GLU A 30 -13.67 22.88 -23.11
C GLU A 30 -12.69 21.81 -23.60
N THR A 31 -13.10 20.55 -23.60
CA THR A 31 -12.25 19.41 -23.92
C THR A 31 -12.57 18.81 -25.30
N TYR A 32 -11.52 18.45 -26.06
CA TYR A 32 -11.60 17.87 -27.40
C TYR A 32 -10.68 16.65 -27.50
N LEU A 33 -11.16 15.61 -28.18
CA LEU A 33 -10.33 14.49 -28.62
C LEU A 33 -9.75 14.82 -30.00
N VAL A 34 -8.43 14.77 -30.12
CA VAL A 34 -7.69 15.02 -31.36
C VAL A 34 -7.01 13.73 -31.80
N THR A 35 -7.18 13.37 -33.08
CA THR A 35 -6.38 12.31 -33.72
C THR A 35 -5.42 12.95 -34.69
N ALA A 36 -4.12 12.86 -34.43
CA ALA A 36 -3.06 13.38 -35.31
C ALA A 36 -2.91 12.52 -36.58
N ARG A 37 -2.23 13.03 -37.59
CA ARG A 37 -2.02 12.29 -38.87
C ARG A 37 -1.31 10.94 -38.72
N ASN A 38 -0.46 10.79 -37.70
CA ASN A 38 0.20 9.53 -37.38
C ASN A 38 -0.70 8.52 -36.66
N GLY A 39 -1.99 8.84 -36.44
CA GLY A 39 -2.97 8.02 -35.75
C GLY A 39 -2.94 8.11 -34.21
N LYS A 40 -1.98 8.81 -33.62
CA LYS A 40 -1.92 9.01 -32.16
C LYS A 40 -3.04 9.94 -31.70
N ARG A 41 -3.61 9.65 -30.52
CA ARG A 41 -4.70 10.42 -29.91
C ARG A 41 -4.18 11.36 -28.84
N TYR A 42 -4.88 12.47 -28.65
CA TYR A 42 -4.54 13.55 -27.71
C TYR A 42 -5.81 14.19 -27.14
N ILE A 43 -5.68 14.77 -25.94
CA ILE A 43 -6.68 15.59 -25.31
C ILE A 43 -6.28 17.07 -25.43
N LEU A 44 -7.03 17.84 -26.20
CA LEU A 44 -6.87 19.30 -26.30
C LEU A 44 -7.89 19.97 -25.38
N GLN A 45 -7.43 20.89 -24.55
CA GLN A 45 -8.29 21.63 -23.62
C GLN A 45 -8.12 23.13 -23.77
N LYS A 46 -9.27 23.85 -23.78
CA LYS A 46 -9.30 25.29 -23.56
C LYS A 46 -9.52 25.54 -22.08
N VAL A 47 -8.55 26.16 -21.43
CA VAL A 47 -8.58 26.45 -20.00
C VAL A 47 -9.53 27.59 -19.70
N SER A 48 -10.41 27.42 -18.71
CA SER A 48 -11.35 28.45 -18.25
C SER A 48 -10.63 29.52 -17.43
N THR A 49 -10.49 30.72 -17.98
CA THR A 49 -9.92 31.89 -17.27
C THR A 49 -10.85 32.46 -16.21
N LEU A 50 -12.13 32.07 -16.24
CA LEU A 50 -13.09 32.43 -15.19
C LEU A 50 -12.82 31.63 -13.91
N ALA A 51 -12.58 30.32 -14.06
CA ALA A 51 -12.28 29.44 -12.94
C ALA A 51 -10.82 29.59 -12.48
N PHE A 52 -9.89 29.76 -13.43
CA PHE A 52 -8.44 29.84 -13.21
C PHE A 52 -7.89 31.16 -13.79
N PRO A 53 -7.96 32.27 -13.04
CA PRO A 53 -7.49 33.58 -13.52
C PRO A 53 -5.97 33.61 -13.79
N ASP A 54 -5.17 32.88 -13.01
CA ASP A 54 -3.72 32.73 -13.21
C ASP A 54 -3.41 31.44 -14.00
N VAL A 55 -3.64 31.48 -15.31
CA VAL A 55 -3.32 30.34 -16.19
C VAL A 55 -1.85 29.99 -16.19
N LYS A 56 -0.95 30.98 -16.03
CA LYS A 56 0.47 30.74 -15.99
C LYS A 56 0.88 29.92 -14.76
N GLY A 57 0.47 30.36 -13.58
CA GLY A 57 0.74 29.62 -12.34
C GLY A 57 0.12 28.23 -12.36
N LEU A 58 -1.09 28.06 -12.93
CA LEU A 58 -1.72 26.76 -13.15
C LEU A 58 -0.85 25.84 -13.99
N GLN A 59 -0.31 26.31 -15.12
CA GLN A 59 0.52 25.49 -16.00
C GLN A 59 1.88 25.18 -15.39
N GLU A 60 2.45 26.09 -14.61
CA GLU A 60 3.67 25.87 -13.83
C GLU A 60 3.47 24.74 -12.80
N ASN A 61 2.36 24.75 -12.06
CA ASN A 61 2.01 23.66 -11.13
C ASN A 61 1.91 22.32 -11.85
N ILE A 62 1.10 22.23 -12.91
CA ILE A 62 0.90 20.97 -13.64
C ILE A 62 2.21 20.45 -14.21
N THR A 63 3.04 21.34 -14.78
CA THR A 63 4.34 20.96 -15.36
C THR A 63 5.27 20.41 -14.27
N ALA A 64 5.37 21.09 -13.12
CA ALA A 64 6.24 20.67 -12.02
C ALA A 64 5.78 19.33 -11.40
N VAL A 65 4.48 19.20 -11.10
CA VAL A 65 3.89 18.00 -10.50
C VAL A 65 4.02 16.80 -11.46
N THR A 66 3.65 16.95 -12.73
CA THR A 66 3.74 15.84 -13.69
C THR A 66 5.19 15.42 -13.99
N ALA A 67 6.13 16.36 -14.02
CA ALA A 67 7.56 16.05 -14.16
C ALA A 67 8.07 15.22 -12.96
N HIS A 68 7.69 15.59 -11.73
CA HIS A 68 8.06 14.87 -10.52
C HIS A 68 7.48 13.46 -10.50
N LEU A 69 6.19 13.31 -10.78
CA LEU A 69 5.51 12.02 -10.84
C LEU A 69 6.11 11.08 -11.89
N ARG A 70 6.43 11.61 -13.09
CA ARG A 70 7.06 10.84 -14.17
C ARG A 70 8.49 10.40 -13.83
N GLY A 71 9.20 11.17 -13.00
CA GLY A 71 10.50 10.76 -12.48
C GLY A 71 10.42 9.52 -11.57
N LYS A 72 9.27 9.27 -10.96
CA LYS A 72 9.04 8.13 -10.04
C LYS A 72 8.34 6.94 -10.71
N ASN A 73 7.49 7.18 -11.69
CA ASN A 73 6.75 6.13 -12.39
C ASN A 73 7.15 6.08 -13.86
N PRO A 74 7.82 5.00 -14.33
CA PRO A 74 8.24 4.86 -15.71
C PRO A 74 7.12 4.48 -16.69
N ASP A 75 5.94 4.05 -16.20
CA ASP A 75 4.78 3.76 -17.07
C ASP A 75 4.30 5.07 -17.72
N PRO A 76 4.31 5.19 -19.05
CA PRO A 76 3.84 6.39 -19.74
C PRO A 76 2.35 6.68 -19.51
N ARG A 77 1.57 5.68 -19.08
CA ARG A 77 0.15 5.82 -18.72
C ARG A 77 -0.06 6.27 -17.27
N GLY A 78 0.97 6.19 -16.43
CA GLY A 78 0.90 6.43 -14.98
C GLY A 78 0.84 7.91 -14.59
N THR A 79 1.00 8.84 -15.53
CA THR A 79 0.97 10.27 -15.26
C THR A 79 0.62 11.05 -16.52
N LEU A 80 -0.18 12.10 -16.38
CA LEU A 80 -0.46 13.03 -17.49
C LEU A 80 0.84 13.57 -18.09
N HIS A 81 0.86 13.71 -19.40
CA HIS A 81 1.97 14.31 -20.13
C HIS A 81 1.49 15.49 -20.97
N LEU A 82 2.02 16.67 -20.67
CA LEU A 82 1.81 17.87 -21.48
C LEU A 82 2.61 17.77 -22.78
N VAL A 83 1.90 17.92 -23.89
CA VAL A 83 2.52 17.98 -25.22
C VAL A 83 2.96 19.42 -25.48
N PRO A 84 4.25 19.67 -25.71
CA PRO A 84 4.73 21.03 -25.95
C PRO A 84 4.24 21.57 -27.29
N THR A 85 4.11 22.89 -27.37
CA THR A 85 3.87 23.61 -28.61
C THR A 85 5.11 23.48 -29.55
N VAL A 86 4.96 23.90 -30.77
CA VAL A 86 6.10 23.99 -31.75
C VAL A 86 7.23 24.92 -31.27
N THR A 87 6.97 25.81 -30.31
CA THR A 87 7.97 26.67 -29.66
C THR A 87 8.50 26.12 -28.35
N GLY A 88 8.05 24.93 -27.92
CA GLY A 88 8.51 24.27 -26.71
C GLY A 88 7.75 24.64 -25.43
N GLU A 89 6.73 25.48 -25.51
CA GLU A 89 5.92 25.89 -24.35
C GLU A 89 4.89 24.81 -23.99
N SER A 90 4.53 24.69 -22.69
CA SER A 90 3.55 23.70 -22.22
C SER A 90 2.10 24.06 -22.51
N TRP A 91 1.82 25.27 -22.98
CA TRP A 91 0.49 25.78 -23.33
C TRP A 91 0.60 26.90 -24.36
N TYR A 92 -0.52 27.26 -24.98
CA TYR A 92 -0.59 28.31 -25.99
C TYR A 92 -1.73 29.29 -25.69
N ALA A 93 -1.40 30.59 -25.65
CA ALA A 93 -2.38 31.68 -25.54
C ALA A 93 -2.66 32.28 -26.91
N LEU A 94 -3.87 32.07 -27.44
CA LEU A 94 -4.33 32.76 -28.63
C LEU A 94 -4.68 34.22 -28.32
N ARG A 95 -5.31 34.43 -27.15
CA ARG A 95 -5.73 35.72 -26.58
C ARG A 95 -5.71 35.57 -25.05
N PRO A 96 -5.75 36.66 -24.26
CA PRO A 96 -5.75 36.57 -22.79
C PRO A 96 -6.85 35.68 -22.21
N ASP A 97 -7.98 35.58 -22.87
CA ASP A 97 -9.15 34.75 -22.49
C ASP A 97 -9.23 33.41 -23.22
N SER A 98 -8.22 33.05 -24.01
CA SER A 98 -8.22 31.85 -24.85
C SER A 98 -6.89 31.11 -24.77
N ASN A 99 -6.75 30.30 -23.73
CA ASN A 99 -5.56 29.55 -23.38
C ASN A 99 -5.79 28.06 -23.62
N TRP A 100 -4.83 27.39 -24.26
CA TRP A 100 -4.97 26.03 -24.74
C TRP A 100 -3.78 25.18 -24.34
N ARG A 101 -4.04 23.91 -23.97
CA ARG A 101 -3.02 22.90 -23.67
C ARG A 101 -3.41 21.56 -24.29
N VAL A 102 -2.42 20.69 -24.43
CA VAL A 102 -2.61 19.33 -24.95
C VAL A 102 -1.99 18.32 -24.01
N PHE A 103 -2.71 17.23 -23.75
CA PHE A 103 -2.18 16.05 -23.07
C PHE A 103 -2.15 14.86 -24.04
N ASP A 104 -1.21 13.93 -23.82
CA ASP A 104 -1.30 12.61 -24.44
C ASP A 104 -2.61 11.93 -23.99
N TYR A 105 -3.24 11.19 -24.89
CA TYR A 105 -4.37 10.35 -24.56
C TYR A 105 -3.89 9.07 -23.87
N ILE A 106 -4.50 8.69 -22.76
CA ILE A 106 -4.16 7.47 -22.02
C ILE A 106 -4.90 6.30 -22.66
N GLU A 107 -4.19 5.48 -23.42
CA GLU A 107 -4.75 4.34 -24.14
C GLU A 107 -5.11 3.18 -23.18
N ASP A 108 -6.04 2.33 -23.59
CA ASP A 108 -6.50 1.16 -22.83
C ASP A 108 -6.93 1.49 -21.39
N SER A 109 -7.55 2.65 -21.21
CA SER A 109 -8.04 3.13 -19.93
C SER A 109 -9.54 3.40 -19.95
N ILE A 110 -10.15 3.36 -18.77
CA ILE A 110 -11.55 3.74 -18.53
C ILE A 110 -11.63 4.77 -17.42
N CYS A 111 -12.66 5.61 -17.46
CA CYS A 111 -13.01 6.55 -16.42
C CYS A 111 -14.46 6.29 -15.99
N LEU A 112 -14.73 6.29 -14.69
CA LEU A 112 -16.04 5.99 -14.13
C LEU A 112 -16.69 7.24 -13.56
N GLU A 113 -17.93 7.53 -13.96
CA GLU A 113 -18.71 8.63 -13.40
C GLU A 113 -19.21 8.36 -11.97
N ALA A 114 -19.45 7.07 -11.66
CA ALA A 114 -19.85 6.60 -10.34
C ALA A 114 -19.31 5.17 -10.10
N PRO A 115 -19.08 4.77 -8.84
CA PRO A 115 -18.66 3.40 -8.54
C PRO A 115 -19.77 2.41 -8.91
N ARG A 116 -19.41 1.32 -9.59
CA ARG A 116 -20.30 0.20 -9.94
C ARG A 116 -20.40 -0.82 -8.82
N CYS A 117 -19.34 -0.88 -8.01
CA CYS A 117 -19.18 -1.75 -6.85
C CYS A 117 -18.23 -1.08 -5.83
N PRO A 118 -18.18 -1.58 -4.58
CA PRO A 118 -17.26 -1.06 -3.56
C PRO A 118 -15.79 -1.09 -3.96
N GLU A 119 -15.38 -2.05 -4.77
CA GLU A 119 -14.02 -2.19 -5.28
C GLU A 119 -13.60 -1.00 -6.15
N ASP A 120 -14.49 -0.45 -6.98
CA ASP A 120 -14.18 0.75 -7.77
C ASP A 120 -13.85 1.95 -6.86
N PHE A 121 -14.48 2.04 -5.69
CA PHE A 121 -14.21 3.09 -4.71
C PHE A 121 -12.90 2.84 -3.95
N TYR A 122 -12.56 1.56 -3.69
CA TYR A 122 -11.26 1.16 -3.17
C TYR A 122 -10.12 1.54 -4.13
N GLU A 123 -10.28 1.26 -5.43
CA GLU A 123 -9.28 1.62 -6.45
C GLU A 123 -9.10 3.15 -6.56
N SER A 124 -10.18 3.93 -6.41
CA SER A 124 -10.09 5.38 -6.30
C SER A 124 -9.27 5.83 -5.09
N ALA A 125 -9.44 5.17 -3.95
CA ALA A 125 -8.65 5.44 -2.75
C ALA A 125 -7.16 5.14 -2.94
N LEU A 126 -6.84 4.02 -3.63
CA LEU A 126 -5.46 3.69 -4.01
C LEU A 126 -4.86 4.76 -4.94
N ALA A 127 -5.65 5.27 -5.91
CA ALA A 127 -5.20 6.31 -6.82
C ALA A 127 -4.84 7.62 -6.09
N PHE A 128 -5.74 8.16 -5.28
CA PHE A 128 -5.52 9.43 -4.59
C PHE A 128 -4.52 9.32 -3.45
N GLY A 129 -4.54 8.23 -2.68
CA GLY A 129 -3.50 7.94 -1.69
C GLY A 129 -2.12 7.80 -2.33
N GLY A 130 -2.03 7.08 -3.46
CA GLY A 130 -0.81 6.91 -4.24
C GLY A 130 -0.29 8.23 -4.83
N PHE A 131 -1.18 9.10 -5.28
CA PHE A 131 -0.84 10.44 -5.75
C PHE A 131 -0.19 11.27 -4.64
N GLN A 132 -0.78 11.30 -3.45
CA GLN A 132 -0.20 12.00 -2.30
C GLN A 132 1.11 11.38 -1.83
N GLN A 133 1.21 10.06 -1.81
CA GLN A 133 2.46 9.36 -1.49
C GLN A 133 3.58 9.70 -2.47
N ALA A 134 3.28 9.70 -3.77
CA ALA A 134 4.25 10.03 -4.79
C ALA A 134 4.74 11.48 -4.71
N LEU A 135 3.93 12.39 -4.15
CA LEU A 135 4.25 13.80 -3.95
C LEU A 135 4.66 14.14 -2.50
N SER A 136 4.85 13.14 -1.64
CA SER A 136 5.18 13.37 -0.21
C SER A 136 6.51 14.10 0.03
N ASP A 137 7.44 14.02 -0.90
CA ASP A 137 8.75 14.70 -0.90
C ASP A 137 8.78 15.94 -1.83
N PHE A 138 7.65 16.29 -2.45
CA PHE A 138 7.55 17.50 -3.27
C PHE A 138 7.38 18.73 -2.36
N PRO A 139 8.13 19.83 -2.57
CA PRO A 139 8.02 21.06 -1.77
C PRO A 139 6.71 21.80 -2.09
N ALA A 140 5.63 21.48 -1.37
CA ALA A 140 4.27 21.96 -1.64
C ALA A 140 4.18 23.50 -1.68
N GLU A 141 4.98 24.19 -0.87
CA GLU A 141 5.04 25.65 -0.79
C GLU A 141 5.52 26.33 -2.08
N THR A 142 6.07 25.58 -3.03
CA THR A 142 6.51 26.10 -4.33
C THR A 142 5.37 26.20 -5.35
N LEU A 143 4.24 25.56 -5.08
CA LEU A 143 3.07 25.60 -5.96
C LEU A 143 2.27 26.90 -5.77
N HIS A 144 1.68 27.36 -6.87
CA HIS A 144 0.76 28.49 -6.88
C HIS A 144 -0.61 28.08 -6.35
N GLU A 145 -1.27 28.95 -5.62
CA GLU A 145 -2.68 28.80 -5.26
C GLU A 145 -3.56 29.17 -6.45
N THR A 146 -3.96 28.16 -7.25
CA THR A 146 -4.67 28.38 -8.53
C THR A 146 -6.10 28.89 -8.34
N ILE A 147 -6.73 28.55 -7.20
CA ILE A 147 -8.00 29.10 -6.75
C ILE A 147 -7.79 29.60 -5.33
N ARG A 148 -7.84 30.92 -5.18
CA ARG A 148 -7.60 31.58 -3.90
C ARG A 148 -8.57 31.10 -2.82
N ASP A 149 -8.02 30.79 -1.64
CA ASP A 149 -8.78 30.34 -0.46
C ASP A 149 -9.67 29.10 -0.76
N PHE A 150 -9.24 28.17 -1.62
CA PHE A 150 -10.11 27.10 -2.12
C PHE A 150 -10.68 26.23 -0.99
N HIS A 151 -9.83 25.71 -0.10
CA HIS A 151 -10.22 24.98 1.11
C HIS A 151 -9.84 25.74 2.40
N ASN A 152 -9.81 27.06 2.34
CA ASN A 152 -9.73 27.90 3.53
C ASN A 152 -11.14 28.08 4.10
N THR A 153 -11.63 27.09 4.85
CA THR A 153 -13.00 27.06 5.37
C THR A 153 -13.34 28.29 6.21
N PRO A 154 -12.44 28.89 7.03
CA PRO A 154 -12.68 30.20 7.65
C PRO A 154 -12.97 31.32 6.64
N ALA A 155 -12.26 31.33 5.50
CA ALA A 155 -12.54 32.31 4.44
C ALA A 155 -13.92 32.04 3.78
N ARG A 156 -14.27 30.78 3.58
CA ARG A 156 -15.60 30.39 3.07
C ARG A 156 -16.73 30.83 4.00
N PHE A 157 -16.54 30.72 5.32
CA PHE A 157 -17.51 31.24 6.30
C PHE A 157 -17.65 32.77 6.23
N ARG A 158 -16.55 33.50 6.04
CA ARG A 158 -16.63 34.97 5.82
C ARG A 158 -17.45 35.28 4.58
N GLN A 159 -17.16 34.64 3.45
CA GLN A 159 -17.90 34.80 2.19
C GLN A 159 -19.38 34.44 2.34
N PHE A 160 -19.68 33.38 3.07
CA PHE A 160 -21.05 32.95 3.39
C PHE A 160 -21.80 34.02 4.19
N LYS A 161 -21.21 34.55 5.27
CA LYS A 161 -21.80 35.62 6.08
C LYS A 161 -22.06 36.89 5.26
N GLU A 162 -21.15 37.22 4.34
CA GLU A 162 -21.31 38.33 3.42
C GLU A 162 -22.47 38.09 2.45
N ALA A 163 -22.62 36.86 1.92
CA ALA A 163 -23.76 36.50 1.04
C ALA A 163 -25.10 36.61 1.80
N VAL A 164 -25.17 36.09 3.04
CA VAL A 164 -26.35 36.26 3.91
C VAL A 164 -26.67 37.70 4.19
N ALA A 165 -25.66 38.54 4.44
CA ALA A 165 -25.86 39.97 4.69
C ALA A 165 -26.32 40.76 3.44
N ARG A 166 -25.85 40.38 2.24
CA ARG A 166 -26.23 40.98 0.98
C ARG A 166 -27.67 40.64 0.59
N ASP A 167 -28.00 39.35 0.69
CA ASP A 167 -29.30 38.73 0.35
C ASP A 167 -30.02 39.40 -0.83
N PRO A 168 -29.43 39.41 -2.04
CA PRO A 168 -29.93 40.25 -3.15
C PRO A 168 -31.32 39.84 -3.64
N LEU A 169 -31.78 38.66 -3.30
CA LEU A 169 -33.07 38.11 -3.70
C LEU A 169 -34.06 37.91 -2.55
N GLY A 170 -33.68 38.25 -1.31
CA GLY A 170 -34.53 38.07 -0.13
C GLY A 170 -34.75 36.64 0.29
N ARG A 171 -33.82 35.70 -0.08
CA ARG A 171 -33.95 34.28 0.17
C ARG A 171 -33.46 33.84 1.58
N ALA A 172 -32.67 34.68 2.27
CA ALA A 172 -32.08 34.33 3.56
C ALA A 172 -33.11 34.03 4.65
N ALA A 173 -34.29 34.71 4.60
CA ALA A 173 -35.38 34.45 5.55
C ALA A 173 -36.00 33.04 5.38
N GLU A 174 -36.00 32.50 4.15
CA GLU A 174 -36.61 31.21 3.81
C GLU A 174 -35.69 30.02 4.18
N VAL A 175 -34.39 30.28 4.38
CA VAL A 175 -33.36 29.27 4.67
C VAL A 175 -32.68 29.51 6.02
N ARG A 176 -33.42 30.00 6.99
CA ARG A 176 -32.91 30.39 8.31
C ARG A 176 -32.34 29.18 9.08
N GLU A 177 -32.98 28.03 8.99
CA GLU A 177 -32.53 26.80 9.68
C GLU A 177 -31.18 26.35 9.13
N GLU A 178 -30.98 26.42 7.81
CA GLU A 178 -29.72 26.06 7.17
C GLU A 178 -28.61 27.07 7.50
N ILE A 179 -28.93 28.37 7.59
CA ILE A 179 -27.98 29.40 8.04
C ILE A 179 -27.55 29.16 9.47
N ASP A 180 -28.51 28.91 10.38
CA ASP A 180 -28.22 28.69 11.81
C ASP A 180 -27.40 27.40 12.00
N PHE A 181 -27.70 26.32 11.23
CA PHE A 181 -26.90 25.10 11.22
C PHE A 181 -25.46 25.41 10.79
N ALA A 182 -25.25 26.07 9.68
CA ALA A 182 -23.92 26.43 9.19
C ALA A 182 -23.13 27.23 10.24
N LEU A 183 -23.74 28.28 10.80
CA LEU A 183 -23.07 29.14 11.80
C LEU A 183 -22.73 28.41 13.10
N ALA A 184 -23.53 27.44 13.51
CA ALA A 184 -23.25 26.60 14.68
C ALA A 184 -21.98 25.73 14.48
N HIS A 185 -21.61 25.42 13.23
CA HIS A 185 -20.45 24.58 12.88
C HIS A 185 -19.20 25.40 12.50
N GLU A 186 -19.21 26.73 12.65
CA GLU A 186 -18.06 27.57 12.25
C GLU A 186 -16.75 27.17 12.94
N GLN A 187 -16.82 26.84 14.23
CA GLN A 187 -15.63 26.46 15.00
C GLN A 187 -15.02 25.14 14.49
N VAL A 188 -15.83 24.14 14.22
CA VAL A 188 -15.32 22.86 13.68
C VAL A 188 -14.80 23.05 12.24
N GLY A 189 -15.41 23.93 11.47
CA GLY A 189 -14.95 24.30 10.13
C GLY A 189 -13.55 24.89 10.09
N SER A 190 -13.10 25.59 11.17
CA SER A 190 -11.74 26.16 11.23
C SER A 190 -10.67 25.16 11.69
N ALA A 191 -11.06 24.02 12.24
CA ALA A 191 -10.15 23.15 13.00
C ALA A 191 -8.96 22.63 12.21
N LEU A 192 -9.11 22.30 10.91
CA LEU A 192 -7.99 21.84 10.07
C LEU A 192 -7.00 22.96 9.77
N VAL A 193 -7.49 24.17 9.45
CA VAL A 193 -6.66 25.34 9.19
C VAL A 193 -5.92 25.77 10.46
N ASP A 194 -6.57 25.68 11.62
CA ASP A 194 -5.97 25.97 12.91
C ASP A 194 -4.83 24.97 13.24
N GLN A 195 -5.01 23.70 12.96
CA GLN A 195 -3.97 22.65 13.14
C GLN A 195 -2.77 22.88 12.21
N LEU A 196 -3.01 23.28 10.95
CA LEU A 196 -1.94 23.69 10.03
C LEU A 196 -1.15 24.90 10.60
N ALA A 197 -1.86 25.93 11.05
CA ALA A 197 -1.24 27.13 11.60
C ALA A 197 -0.42 26.84 12.88
N GLN A 198 -0.80 25.82 13.64
CA GLN A 198 -0.08 25.36 14.84
C GLN A 198 1.09 24.41 14.49
N GLY A 199 1.26 24.04 13.24
CA GLY A 199 2.31 23.08 12.81
C GLY A 199 2.02 21.63 13.21
N ILE A 200 0.78 21.29 13.58
CA ILE A 200 0.35 19.92 13.90
C ILE A 200 0.20 19.11 12.61
N LEU A 201 -0.44 19.70 11.60
CA LEU A 201 -0.58 19.10 10.27
C LEU A 201 0.44 19.69 9.31
N PRO A 202 1.17 18.88 8.54
CA PRO A 202 2.08 19.36 7.52
C PRO A 202 1.32 19.83 6.28
N LEU A 203 1.90 20.78 5.54
CA LEU A 203 1.44 21.17 4.22
C LEU A 203 1.84 20.07 3.21
N ARG A 204 0.91 19.66 2.36
CA ARG A 204 1.10 18.66 1.31
C ARG A 204 0.72 19.22 -0.05
N VAL A 205 1.06 18.49 -1.11
CA VAL A 205 0.44 18.68 -2.42
C VAL A 205 -0.86 17.89 -2.44
N THR A 206 -1.97 18.57 -2.69
CA THR A 206 -3.31 17.97 -2.73
C THR A 206 -3.96 18.17 -4.10
N HIS A 207 -4.82 17.25 -4.48
CA HIS A 207 -5.57 17.31 -5.72
C HIS A 207 -6.77 18.27 -5.61
N ASN A 208 -7.45 18.25 -4.45
CA ASN A 208 -8.58 19.12 -4.06
C ASN A 208 -9.89 18.96 -4.87
N ASP A 209 -9.98 17.98 -5.77
CA ASP A 209 -11.22 17.57 -6.46
C ASP A 209 -11.16 16.05 -6.70
N THR A 210 -11.25 15.27 -5.61
CA THR A 210 -10.97 13.84 -5.58
C THR A 210 -12.19 12.98 -5.90
N LYS A 211 -12.83 13.26 -7.02
CA LYS A 211 -13.95 12.47 -7.53
C LYS A 211 -13.45 11.25 -8.31
N LEU A 212 -14.23 10.18 -8.31
CA LEU A 212 -13.91 8.95 -9.04
C LEU A 212 -13.66 9.20 -10.54
N ASN A 213 -14.36 10.14 -11.16
CA ASN A 213 -14.16 10.48 -12.56
C ASN A 213 -12.86 11.28 -12.84
N ASN A 214 -12.05 11.55 -11.82
CA ASN A 214 -10.69 12.07 -11.95
C ASN A 214 -9.61 10.97 -11.81
N VAL A 215 -10.03 9.70 -11.87
CA VAL A 215 -9.14 8.53 -11.89
C VAL A 215 -9.32 7.75 -13.19
N MET A 216 -8.19 7.52 -13.89
CA MET A 216 -8.15 6.59 -15.01
C MET A 216 -7.76 5.21 -14.48
N LEU A 217 -8.57 4.20 -14.81
CA LEU A 217 -8.34 2.81 -14.48
C LEU A 217 -7.90 2.04 -15.73
N ASP A 218 -7.08 1.02 -15.58
CA ASP A 218 -6.76 0.09 -16.68
C ASP A 218 -8.03 -0.63 -17.13
N ALA A 219 -8.28 -0.65 -18.44
CA ALA A 219 -9.51 -1.20 -19.01
C ALA A 219 -9.67 -2.72 -18.80
N LYS A 220 -8.58 -3.44 -18.45
CA LYS A 220 -8.57 -4.90 -18.29
C LYS A 220 -8.49 -5.32 -16.82
N THR A 221 -7.57 -4.70 -16.04
CA THR A 221 -7.34 -5.07 -14.64
C THR A 221 -8.21 -4.27 -13.69
N HIS A 222 -8.70 -3.11 -14.11
CA HIS A 222 -9.38 -2.08 -13.32
C HIS A 222 -8.52 -1.47 -12.20
N GLU A 223 -7.21 -1.72 -12.21
CA GLU A 223 -6.27 -1.07 -11.30
C GLU A 223 -6.08 0.41 -11.67
N PRO A 224 -5.75 1.29 -10.70
CA PRO A 224 -5.55 2.69 -10.97
C PRO A 224 -4.30 2.91 -11.83
N LEU A 225 -4.44 3.74 -12.86
CA LEU A 225 -3.34 4.12 -13.75
C LEU A 225 -2.85 5.54 -13.45
N CYS A 226 -3.75 6.50 -13.47
CA CYS A 226 -3.40 7.91 -13.49
C CYS A 226 -4.51 8.75 -12.85
N VAL A 227 -4.10 9.73 -12.04
CA VAL A 227 -4.98 10.82 -11.59
C VAL A 227 -4.96 11.93 -12.64
N ILE A 228 -6.13 12.40 -13.03
CA ILE A 228 -6.33 13.42 -14.06
C ILE A 228 -7.00 14.66 -13.47
N ASP A 229 -7.18 15.70 -14.30
CA ASP A 229 -7.78 17.00 -13.92
C ASP A 229 -7.00 17.71 -12.78
N LEU A 230 -5.70 17.91 -13.02
CA LEU A 230 -4.76 18.50 -12.05
C LEU A 230 -4.93 20.03 -11.86
N ASP A 231 -6.01 20.64 -12.33
CA ASP A 231 -6.22 22.09 -12.30
C ASP A 231 -6.36 22.68 -10.89
N THR A 232 -6.82 21.85 -9.97
CA THR A 232 -6.96 22.20 -8.55
C THR A 232 -5.78 21.73 -7.70
N THR A 233 -4.71 21.20 -8.33
CA THR A 233 -3.53 20.74 -7.60
C THR A 233 -2.72 21.92 -7.07
N MET A 234 -2.70 22.05 -5.73
CA MET A 234 -2.07 23.14 -5.02
C MET A 234 -1.72 22.73 -3.58
N PRO A 235 -1.07 23.60 -2.77
CA PRO A 235 -0.80 23.30 -1.37
C PRO A 235 -2.08 23.08 -0.58
N GLY A 236 -2.13 22.03 0.24
CA GLY A 236 -3.29 21.70 1.06
C GLY A 236 -2.97 20.70 2.17
N LEU A 237 -3.99 20.05 2.70
CA LEU A 237 -3.89 19.01 3.73
C LEU A 237 -4.36 17.66 3.17
N SER A 238 -3.71 16.57 3.53
CA SER A 238 -4.12 15.22 3.13
C SER A 238 -5.60 14.94 3.44
N ALA A 239 -6.09 15.52 4.53
CA ALA A 239 -7.48 15.41 4.95
C ALA A 239 -8.49 16.06 3.96
N TYR A 240 -8.07 17.00 3.10
CA TYR A 240 -8.94 17.59 2.08
C TYR A 240 -9.28 16.58 1.00
N ASP A 241 -8.26 15.92 0.43
CA ASP A 241 -8.46 14.90 -0.60
C ASP A 241 -9.26 13.70 -0.09
N PHE A 242 -8.90 13.21 1.10
CA PHE A 242 -9.68 12.17 1.76
C PHE A 242 -11.13 12.59 1.96
N GLY A 243 -11.34 13.80 2.50
CA GLY A 243 -12.65 14.31 2.86
C GLY A 243 -13.56 14.56 1.66
N ASP A 244 -13.03 15.09 0.55
CA ASP A 244 -13.80 15.32 -0.65
C ASP A 244 -14.24 14.01 -1.32
N SER A 245 -13.36 13.00 -1.34
CA SER A 245 -13.71 11.66 -1.79
C SER A 245 -14.83 11.03 -0.96
N ILE A 246 -14.74 11.12 0.38
CA ILE A 246 -15.77 10.57 1.28
C ILE A 246 -17.10 11.29 1.11
N ARG A 247 -17.10 12.62 1.06
CA ARG A 247 -18.29 13.42 0.84
C ARG A 247 -19.10 12.99 -0.39
N PHE A 248 -18.39 12.70 -1.46
CA PHE A 248 -19.00 12.34 -2.73
C PHE A 248 -19.29 10.84 -2.84
N GLY A 249 -18.34 9.98 -2.45
CA GLY A 249 -18.38 8.54 -2.73
C GLY A 249 -18.99 7.69 -1.63
N ALA A 250 -19.05 8.16 -0.37
CA ALA A 250 -19.64 7.43 0.75
C ALA A 250 -21.01 7.98 1.22
N ALA A 251 -21.63 8.89 0.46
CA ALA A 251 -23.00 9.28 0.68
C ALA A 251 -23.97 8.28 0.03
N THR A 252 -25.04 7.91 0.74
CA THR A 252 -26.04 6.94 0.26
C THR A 252 -26.99 7.51 -0.80
N ALA A 253 -26.96 8.82 -1.04
CA ALA A 253 -27.85 9.52 -1.97
C ALA A 253 -27.09 10.52 -2.84
N PRO A 254 -27.65 10.91 -4.01
CA PRO A 254 -27.10 11.97 -4.83
C PRO A 254 -26.96 13.30 -4.09
N GLU A 255 -26.03 14.15 -4.54
CA GLU A 255 -25.74 15.44 -3.92
C GLU A 255 -26.94 16.40 -3.87
N ASP A 256 -27.92 16.25 -4.74
CA ASP A 256 -29.14 17.08 -4.82
C ASP A 256 -30.44 16.30 -4.50
N GLU A 257 -30.35 15.23 -3.69
CA GLU A 257 -31.50 14.46 -3.21
C GLU A 257 -32.45 15.36 -2.41
N GLN A 258 -33.74 15.30 -2.73
CA GLN A 258 -34.77 16.09 -2.04
C GLN A 258 -35.32 15.39 -0.80
N ASP A 259 -35.30 14.06 -0.77
CA ASP A 259 -35.71 13.26 0.37
C ASP A 259 -34.52 13.01 1.32
N LEU A 260 -34.36 13.89 2.29
CA LEU A 260 -33.26 13.83 3.25
C LEU A 260 -33.24 12.58 4.12
N SER A 261 -34.33 11.80 4.16
CA SER A 261 -34.36 10.53 4.90
C SER A 261 -33.47 9.46 4.25
N LYS A 262 -33.09 9.63 2.98
CA LYS A 262 -32.19 8.75 2.23
C LYS A 262 -30.71 9.13 2.37
N VAL A 263 -30.42 10.29 2.95
CA VAL A 263 -29.06 10.84 3.02
C VAL A 263 -28.39 10.42 4.31
N GLU A 264 -27.43 9.51 4.20
CA GLU A 264 -26.62 9.01 5.30
C GLU A 264 -25.16 8.81 4.85
N MET A 265 -24.25 8.74 5.81
CA MET A 265 -22.88 8.27 5.62
C MET A 265 -22.87 6.74 5.62
N ASP A 266 -22.43 6.14 4.52
CA ASP A 266 -22.20 4.70 4.43
C ASP A 266 -20.85 4.36 5.06
N LEU A 267 -20.88 3.71 6.23
CA LEU A 267 -19.66 3.36 6.95
C LEU A 267 -18.87 2.21 6.31
N ASP A 268 -19.51 1.35 5.51
CA ASP A 268 -18.82 0.29 4.79
C ASP A 268 -18.01 0.88 3.63
N LEU A 269 -18.58 1.82 2.88
CA LEU A 269 -17.85 2.57 1.85
C LEU A 269 -16.76 3.45 2.47
N TYR A 270 -17.04 4.11 3.61
CA TYR A 270 -16.04 4.86 4.37
C TYR A 270 -14.86 3.97 4.77
N ARG A 271 -15.11 2.76 5.29
CA ARG A 271 -14.09 1.77 5.67
C ARG A 271 -13.26 1.33 4.47
N ILE A 272 -13.91 1.01 3.36
CA ILE A 272 -13.24 0.55 2.13
C ILE A 272 -12.31 1.63 1.58
N PHE A 273 -12.77 2.88 1.50
CA PHE A 273 -11.94 4.00 1.06
C PHE A 273 -10.78 4.26 2.03
N THR A 274 -11.05 4.27 3.34
CA THR A 274 -10.03 4.45 4.39
C THR A 274 -8.91 3.42 4.26
N ARG A 275 -9.25 2.14 4.08
CA ARG A 275 -8.29 1.06 3.85
C ARG A 275 -7.41 1.32 2.63
N GLY A 276 -8.00 1.67 1.49
CA GLY A 276 -7.27 1.94 0.25
C GLY A 276 -6.35 3.15 0.38
N PHE A 277 -6.85 4.24 0.95
CA PHE A 277 -6.11 5.49 1.12
C PHE A 277 -4.91 5.34 2.06
N LEU A 278 -5.11 4.72 3.23
CA LEU A 278 -4.04 4.44 4.20
C LEU A 278 -2.98 3.50 3.60
N LYS A 279 -3.41 2.46 2.88
CA LYS A 279 -2.49 1.53 2.21
C LYS A 279 -1.62 2.22 1.16
N ALA A 280 -2.20 3.12 0.39
CA ALA A 280 -1.50 3.80 -0.70
C ALA A 280 -0.66 5.00 -0.22
N CYS A 281 -0.93 5.55 0.97
CA CYS A 281 -0.21 6.71 1.53
C CYS A 281 0.40 6.41 2.91
N PRO A 282 1.41 5.52 3.01
CA PRO A 282 2.08 5.20 4.26
C PRO A 282 2.87 6.38 4.89
N ALA A 283 3.14 7.45 4.12
CA ALA A 283 3.82 8.64 4.62
C ALA A 283 2.95 9.56 5.50
N LEU A 284 1.67 9.23 5.72
CA LEU A 284 0.81 10.00 6.62
C LEU A 284 1.32 9.92 8.06
N THR A 285 1.51 11.07 8.68
CA THR A 285 1.81 11.16 10.11
C THR A 285 0.62 10.69 10.97
N GLU A 286 0.84 10.43 12.25
CA GLU A 286 -0.22 10.11 13.19
C GLU A 286 -1.31 11.20 13.24
N ALA A 287 -0.89 12.48 13.27
CA ALA A 287 -1.80 13.62 13.28
C ALA A 287 -2.65 13.69 11.99
N GLU A 288 -2.04 13.42 10.82
CA GLU A 288 -2.78 13.36 9.56
C GLU A 288 -3.81 12.23 9.57
N ARG A 289 -3.44 11.01 10.00
CA ARG A 289 -4.38 9.89 10.12
C ARG A 289 -5.54 10.22 11.08
N ALA A 290 -5.24 10.78 12.23
CA ALA A 290 -6.26 11.20 13.20
C ALA A 290 -7.18 12.30 12.67
N SER A 291 -6.73 13.10 11.70
CA SER A 291 -7.51 14.18 11.07
C SER A 291 -8.42 13.73 9.92
N LEU A 292 -8.29 12.50 9.40
CA LEU A 292 -9.09 12.03 8.26
C LEU A 292 -10.60 12.11 8.48
N PRO A 293 -11.16 11.68 9.64
CA PRO A 293 -12.60 11.85 9.91
C PRO A 293 -13.03 13.32 9.92
N LEU A 294 -12.18 14.19 10.47
CA LEU A 294 -12.42 15.64 10.47
C LEU A 294 -12.38 16.22 9.05
N GLY A 295 -11.50 15.68 8.18
CA GLY A 295 -11.47 16.01 6.76
C GLY A 295 -12.80 15.74 6.08
N ALA A 296 -13.39 14.55 6.29
CA ALA A 296 -14.69 14.21 5.75
C ALA A 296 -15.80 15.18 6.19
N LEU A 297 -15.84 15.50 7.48
CA LEU A 297 -16.83 16.43 8.04
C LEU A 297 -16.63 17.86 7.50
N VAL A 298 -15.40 18.39 7.54
CA VAL A 298 -15.10 19.78 7.14
C VAL A 298 -15.31 19.98 5.64
N MET A 299 -14.90 19.05 4.78
CA MET A 299 -15.13 19.17 3.33
C MET A 299 -16.62 19.12 2.98
N THR A 300 -17.38 18.29 3.67
CA THR A 300 -18.85 18.23 3.51
C THR A 300 -19.50 19.53 3.96
N LEU A 301 -19.14 20.05 5.12
CA LEU A 301 -19.63 21.33 5.65
C LEU A 301 -19.29 22.49 4.71
N GLU A 302 -18.04 22.58 4.26
CA GLU A 302 -17.57 23.62 3.34
C GLU A 302 -18.36 23.61 2.04
N CYS A 303 -18.60 22.44 1.47
CA CYS A 303 -19.38 22.30 0.25
C CYS A 303 -20.84 22.78 0.49
N GLY A 304 -21.44 22.41 1.61
CA GLY A 304 -22.78 22.83 2.00
C GLY A 304 -22.92 24.35 2.14
N ILE A 305 -21.98 25.02 2.82
CA ILE A 305 -22.03 26.49 2.96
C ILE A 305 -21.79 27.21 1.63
N ARG A 306 -21.00 26.66 0.72
CA ARG A 306 -20.78 27.22 -0.62
C ARG A 306 -22.04 27.12 -1.47
N PHE A 307 -22.76 25.98 -1.44
CA PHE A 307 -24.05 25.83 -2.12
C PHE A 307 -25.12 26.77 -1.54
N LEU A 308 -25.18 26.90 -0.21
CA LEU A 308 -26.14 27.80 0.44
C LEU A 308 -25.84 29.28 0.12
N ALA A 309 -24.56 29.66 0.14
CA ALA A 309 -24.15 31.01 -0.26
C ALA A 309 -24.54 31.34 -1.69
N ASP A 310 -24.30 30.42 -2.63
CA ASP A 310 -24.64 30.61 -4.02
C ASP A 310 -26.17 30.65 -4.24
N HIS A 311 -26.94 29.84 -3.51
CA HIS A 311 -28.38 29.90 -3.51
C HIS A 311 -28.89 31.28 -3.07
N ILE A 312 -28.34 31.83 -1.97
CA ILE A 312 -28.71 33.16 -1.48
C ILE A 312 -28.30 34.25 -2.48
N ASP A 313 -27.15 34.16 -3.11
CA ASP A 313 -26.64 35.12 -4.12
C ASP A 313 -27.31 34.96 -5.50
N GLY A 314 -28.21 33.98 -5.69
CA GLY A 314 -29.03 33.83 -6.90
C GLY A 314 -28.52 32.80 -7.90
N ASP A 315 -27.85 31.74 -7.45
CA ASP A 315 -27.43 30.56 -8.23
C ASP A 315 -26.50 30.95 -9.41
N ARG A 316 -25.42 31.69 -9.12
CA ARG A 316 -24.54 32.29 -10.14
C ARG A 316 -23.25 31.50 -10.37
N TYR A 317 -22.78 30.78 -9.36
CA TYR A 317 -21.52 30.10 -9.40
C TYR A 317 -21.67 28.63 -9.80
N PHE A 318 -22.51 27.87 -9.10
CA PHE A 318 -22.78 26.48 -9.43
C PHE A 318 -23.93 26.37 -10.45
N GLY A 319 -23.67 25.68 -11.56
CA GLY A 319 -24.70 25.43 -12.56
C GLY A 319 -25.91 24.67 -11.99
N ILE A 320 -27.09 25.11 -12.28
CA ILE A 320 -28.37 24.48 -11.90
C ILE A 320 -29.15 24.04 -13.12
N HIS A 321 -29.87 22.93 -13.01
CA HIS A 321 -30.82 22.43 -14.03
C HIS A 321 -32.28 22.62 -13.60
N ARG A 322 -32.51 22.97 -12.34
CA ARG A 322 -33.82 23.27 -11.76
C ARG A 322 -33.72 24.33 -10.67
N GLN A 323 -34.80 25.04 -10.44
CA GLN A 323 -34.90 26.02 -9.35
C GLN A 323 -34.74 25.33 -7.99
N GLY A 324 -33.96 25.91 -7.07
CA GLY A 324 -33.72 25.41 -5.71
C GLY A 324 -32.70 24.29 -5.64
N GLN A 325 -32.06 23.89 -6.76
CA GLN A 325 -31.10 22.76 -6.73
C GLN A 325 -29.92 23.00 -5.80
N ASN A 326 -29.36 24.22 -5.71
CA ASN A 326 -28.26 24.51 -4.79
C ASN A 326 -28.73 24.51 -3.32
N LEU A 327 -30.00 24.80 -3.04
CA LEU A 327 -30.55 24.62 -1.70
C LEU A 327 -30.67 23.13 -1.33
N ASP A 328 -31.15 22.30 -2.25
CA ASP A 328 -31.21 20.85 -2.02
C ASP A 328 -29.80 20.27 -1.82
N ARG A 329 -28.82 20.72 -2.62
CA ARG A 329 -27.42 20.36 -2.43
C ARG A 329 -26.90 20.79 -1.04
N ALA A 330 -27.19 21.99 -0.58
CA ALA A 330 -26.80 22.45 0.75
C ALA A 330 -27.42 21.58 1.85
N ARG A 331 -28.71 21.27 1.72
CA ARG A 331 -29.46 20.43 2.68
C ARG A 331 -28.91 19.01 2.76
N THR A 332 -28.58 18.38 1.63
CA THR A 332 -27.93 17.06 1.62
C THR A 332 -26.59 17.08 2.32
N GLN A 333 -25.76 18.10 2.07
CA GLN A 333 -24.44 18.21 2.75
C GLN A 333 -24.63 18.42 4.26
N PHE A 334 -25.52 19.30 4.71
CA PHE A 334 -25.76 19.50 6.14
C PHE A 334 -26.36 18.27 6.82
N LYS A 335 -27.25 17.54 6.13
CA LYS A 335 -27.77 16.26 6.62
C LYS A 335 -26.65 15.23 6.76
N LEU A 336 -25.73 15.18 5.81
CA LEU A 336 -24.58 14.28 5.85
C LEU A 336 -23.62 14.65 6.99
N VAL A 337 -23.34 15.95 7.24
CA VAL A 337 -22.58 16.42 8.41
C VAL A 337 -23.23 15.95 9.71
N ALA A 338 -24.54 16.18 9.86
CA ALA A 338 -25.27 15.76 11.06
C ALA A 338 -25.28 14.23 11.27
N ASP A 339 -25.19 13.44 10.21
CA ASP A 339 -25.07 11.99 10.28
C ASP A 339 -23.65 11.55 10.63
N MET A 340 -22.61 12.19 10.07
CA MET A 340 -21.21 11.99 10.46
C MET A 340 -20.97 12.28 11.94
N GLU A 341 -21.59 13.33 12.48
CA GLU A 341 -21.51 13.65 13.91
C GLU A 341 -22.07 12.54 14.79
N LYS A 342 -23.20 11.93 14.39
CA LYS A 342 -23.76 10.77 15.09
C LYS A 342 -22.86 9.54 15.02
N LYS A 343 -22.17 9.36 13.90
CA LYS A 343 -21.29 8.23 13.61
C LYS A 343 -19.80 8.55 13.95
N TRP A 344 -19.52 9.69 14.60
CA TRP A 344 -18.19 10.24 14.80
C TRP A 344 -17.19 9.27 15.42
N GLU A 345 -17.57 8.64 16.54
CA GLU A 345 -16.68 7.69 17.22
C GLU A 345 -16.41 6.44 16.39
N GLU A 346 -17.38 6.01 15.58
CA GLU A 346 -17.22 4.86 14.69
C GLU A 346 -16.32 5.19 13.49
N MET A 347 -16.43 6.40 12.92
CA MET A 347 -15.52 6.87 11.86
C MET A 347 -14.08 6.93 12.35
N LYS A 348 -13.81 7.45 13.55
CA LYS A 348 -12.46 7.43 14.15
C LYS A 348 -11.95 6.00 14.36
N LYS A 349 -12.80 5.15 14.95
CA LYS A 349 -12.48 3.75 15.20
C LYS A 349 -12.13 3.00 13.91
N ILE A 350 -12.83 3.25 12.80
CA ILE A 350 -12.53 2.67 11.49
C ILE A 350 -11.12 3.03 11.04
N VAL A 351 -10.70 4.30 11.15
CA VAL A 351 -9.34 4.71 10.76
C VAL A 351 -8.28 3.99 11.58
N GLU A 352 -8.47 3.89 12.89
CA GLU A 352 -7.57 3.18 13.80
C GLU A 352 -7.51 1.67 13.51
N GLU A 353 -8.66 1.04 13.29
CA GLU A 353 -8.76 -0.39 12.96
C GLU A 353 -8.08 -0.71 11.63
N GLU A 354 -8.37 0.05 10.56
CA GLU A 354 -7.79 -0.21 9.25
C GLU A 354 -6.28 0.02 9.26
N TYR A 355 -5.79 1.04 9.96
CA TYR A 355 -4.36 1.24 10.16
C TYR A 355 -3.71 0.10 10.94
N SER A 356 -4.33 -0.32 12.06
CA SER A 356 -3.83 -1.43 12.87
C SER A 356 -3.84 -2.76 12.12
N ASN A 357 -4.87 -3.01 11.31
CA ASN A 357 -4.96 -4.23 10.49
C ASN A 357 -3.84 -4.31 9.44
N MET A 358 -3.39 -3.20 8.88
CA MET A 358 -2.25 -3.17 7.96
C MET A 358 -0.91 -3.47 8.65
N GLN A 359 -0.83 -3.23 9.96
CA GLN A 359 0.38 -3.46 10.76
C GLN A 359 0.42 -4.86 11.40
N LYS A 360 -0.65 -5.68 11.29
CA LYS A 360 -0.63 -7.05 11.83
C LYS A 360 0.40 -7.91 11.12
N PRO A 361 1.33 -8.53 11.88
CA PRO A 361 2.34 -9.40 11.30
C PRO A 361 1.73 -10.60 10.56
N VAL A 362 2.34 -10.95 9.44
CA VAL A 362 2.00 -12.11 8.61
C VAL A 362 3.07 -13.19 8.79
N LEU A 363 2.68 -14.45 8.94
CA LEU A 363 3.60 -15.57 8.93
C LEU A 363 3.86 -16.04 7.49
N VAL A 364 5.11 -16.08 7.06
CA VAL A 364 5.53 -16.60 5.75
C VAL A 364 6.24 -17.94 5.95
N VAL A 365 5.68 -19.00 5.38
CA VAL A 365 6.19 -20.37 5.52
C VAL A 365 6.81 -20.85 4.22
N MET A 366 8.10 -21.15 4.22
CA MET A 366 8.82 -21.64 3.06
C MET A 366 8.64 -23.16 2.92
N ALA A 367 7.69 -23.58 2.08
CA ALA A 367 7.35 -24.98 1.81
C ALA A 367 7.69 -25.44 0.38
N ALA A 368 8.43 -24.64 -0.41
CA ALA A 368 8.83 -24.95 -1.78
C ALA A 368 10.08 -25.85 -1.91
N GLY A 369 10.75 -26.15 -0.80
CA GLY A 369 11.98 -26.96 -0.76
C GLY A 369 11.71 -28.44 -1.09
N MET A 370 12.61 -29.07 -1.86
CA MET A 370 12.51 -30.50 -2.22
C MET A 370 13.48 -31.35 -1.41
N GLY A 371 13.43 -31.37 -0.13
CA GLY A 371 14.21 -32.20 0.80
C GLY A 371 15.16 -33.27 0.18
N SER A 372 16.19 -32.85 -0.55
CA SER A 372 17.05 -33.73 -1.35
C SER A 372 17.77 -34.80 -0.52
N ARG A 373 17.93 -34.59 0.78
CA ARG A 373 18.55 -35.55 1.73
C ARG A 373 17.52 -36.49 2.36
N TYR A 374 16.23 -36.16 2.29
CA TYR A 374 15.16 -36.92 2.93
C TYR A 374 14.51 -37.95 2.00
N GLY A 375 14.58 -37.73 0.70
CA GLY A 375 14.00 -38.63 -0.33
C GLY A 375 12.49 -38.52 -0.55
N GLY A 376 11.85 -37.43 -0.07
CA GLY A 376 10.41 -37.19 -0.22
C GLY A 376 9.99 -35.76 0.12
N LEU A 377 8.67 -35.50 0.08
CA LEU A 377 8.08 -34.20 0.46
C LEU A 377 7.98 -34.09 2.00
N LYS A 378 9.03 -33.59 2.64
CA LYS A 378 9.11 -33.42 4.10
C LYS A 378 7.96 -32.60 4.67
N GLN A 379 7.49 -31.60 3.91
CA GLN A 379 6.50 -30.61 4.34
C GLN A 379 5.12 -31.20 4.60
N ILE A 380 4.83 -32.40 4.04
CA ILE A 380 3.55 -33.09 4.20
C ILE A 380 3.68 -34.37 5.02
N ASP A 381 4.91 -34.72 5.47
CA ASP A 381 5.16 -35.97 6.18
C ASP A 381 4.61 -35.91 7.61
N PRO A 382 3.68 -36.82 8.01
CA PRO A 382 3.02 -36.76 9.29
C PRO A 382 3.98 -37.06 10.45
N VAL A 383 3.88 -36.23 11.51
CA VAL A 383 4.61 -36.39 12.77
C VAL A 383 3.69 -36.42 14.01
N GLY A 384 2.44 -35.95 13.86
CA GLY A 384 1.43 -35.96 14.90
C GLY A 384 0.50 -37.17 14.85
N SER A 385 -0.27 -37.38 15.93
CA SER A 385 -1.17 -38.54 16.13
C SER A 385 -2.36 -38.58 15.17
N LYS A 386 -2.79 -37.42 14.65
CA LYS A 386 -3.90 -37.26 13.70
C LYS A 386 -3.43 -36.95 12.27
N GLY A 387 -2.13 -37.16 12.02
CA GLY A 387 -1.53 -36.93 10.72
C GLY A 387 -1.01 -35.52 10.49
N GLU A 388 -0.86 -34.72 11.55
CA GLU A 388 -0.28 -33.38 11.50
C GLU A 388 1.17 -33.43 11.04
N ALA A 389 1.57 -32.52 10.16
CA ALA A 389 2.97 -32.25 9.81
C ALA A 389 3.58 -31.24 10.78
N ILE A 390 4.89 -31.04 10.73
CA ILE A 390 5.59 -30.01 11.55
C ILE A 390 4.98 -28.61 11.29
N LEU A 391 4.63 -28.33 10.04
CA LEU A 391 3.96 -27.09 9.64
C LEU A 391 2.67 -26.83 10.42
N ASP A 392 1.86 -27.85 10.70
CA ASP A 392 0.60 -27.69 11.45
C ASP A 392 0.90 -27.16 12.88
N TYR A 393 1.95 -27.68 13.54
CA TYR A 393 2.39 -27.18 14.85
C TYR A 393 2.91 -25.74 14.79
N SER A 394 3.70 -25.42 13.77
CA SER A 394 4.19 -24.03 13.57
C SER A 394 3.05 -23.04 13.37
N LEU A 395 2.02 -23.40 12.60
CA LEU A 395 0.84 -22.55 12.40
C LEU A 395 -0.01 -22.44 13.68
N PHE A 396 -0.11 -23.52 14.44
CA PHE A 396 -0.81 -23.50 15.73
C PHE A 396 -0.11 -22.56 16.72
N ASP A 397 1.20 -22.68 16.88
CA ASP A 397 1.99 -21.81 17.75
C ASP A 397 1.97 -20.35 17.31
N ALA A 398 2.02 -20.10 15.99
CA ALA A 398 1.90 -18.77 15.43
C ALA A 398 0.51 -18.14 15.72
N ARG A 399 -0.56 -18.93 15.58
CA ARG A 399 -1.93 -18.47 15.90
C ARG A 399 -2.07 -18.10 17.37
N GLU A 400 -1.53 -18.93 18.27
CA GLU A 400 -1.49 -18.67 19.71
C GLU A 400 -0.68 -17.41 20.05
N ALA A 401 0.34 -17.09 19.26
CA ALA A 401 1.16 -15.88 19.40
C ALA A 401 0.47 -14.61 18.89
N GLY A 402 -0.59 -14.74 18.07
CA GLY A 402 -1.36 -13.61 17.55
C GLY A 402 -1.34 -13.44 16.02
N PHE A 403 -0.60 -14.27 15.25
CA PHE A 403 -0.68 -14.23 13.80
C PHE A 403 -2.07 -14.66 13.32
N GLU A 404 -2.72 -13.83 12.52
CA GLU A 404 -4.04 -14.10 11.95
C GLU A 404 -3.99 -14.54 10.50
N THR A 405 -2.87 -14.26 9.82
CA THR A 405 -2.64 -14.61 8.41
C THR A 405 -1.33 -15.36 8.24
N ALA A 406 -1.37 -16.44 7.44
CA ALA A 406 -0.17 -17.16 7.00
C ALA A 406 -0.12 -17.25 5.47
N VAL A 407 1.07 -16.97 4.89
CA VAL A 407 1.39 -17.13 3.47
C VAL A 407 2.28 -18.34 3.30
N ILE A 408 1.77 -19.38 2.66
CA ILE A 408 2.53 -20.63 2.44
C ILE A 408 3.09 -20.60 1.01
N ILE A 409 4.43 -20.64 0.91
CA ILE A 409 5.12 -20.64 -0.38
C ILE A 409 5.36 -22.09 -0.82
N ILE A 410 4.71 -22.49 -1.91
CA ILE A 410 4.84 -23.83 -2.49
C ILE A 410 5.28 -23.75 -3.97
N LYS A 411 5.49 -24.90 -4.60
CA LYS A 411 5.63 -25.01 -6.06
C LYS A 411 4.32 -25.51 -6.68
N LYS A 412 4.03 -25.06 -7.88
CA LYS A 412 2.86 -25.57 -8.64
C LYS A 412 2.89 -27.11 -8.80
N ALA A 413 4.09 -27.68 -8.93
CA ALA A 413 4.27 -29.11 -9.09
C ALA A 413 3.76 -29.96 -7.90
N ILE A 414 3.73 -29.39 -6.68
CA ILE A 414 3.27 -30.09 -5.47
C ILE A 414 1.92 -29.58 -4.96
N GLU A 415 1.31 -28.60 -5.64
CA GLU A 415 0.09 -27.95 -5.18
C GLU A 415 -1.02 -28.94 -4.87
N LYS A 416 -1.27 -29.88 -5.79
CA LYS A 416 -2.35 -30.87 -5.64
C LYS A 416 -2.14 -31.73 -4.38
N ASP A 417 -0.96 -32.34 -4.25
CA ASP A 417 -0.65 -33.24 -3.13
C ASP A 417 -0.65 -32.46 -1.80
N PHE A 418 -0.15 -31.21 -1.81
CA PHE A 418 -0.16 -30.34 -0.66
C PHE A 418 -1.60 -29.96 -0.24
N MET A 419 -2.46 -29.59 -1.19
CA MET A 419 -3.85 -29.22 -0.90
C MET A 419 -4.71 -30.38 -0.45
N GLU A 420 -4.47 -31.59 -0.97
CA GLU A 420 -5.18 -32.83 -0.57
C GLU A 420 -4.76 -33.32 0.84
N THR A 421 -3.57 -32.96 1.31
CA THR A 421 -3.00 -33.38 2.61
C THR A 421 -3.02 -32.24 3.63
N VAL A 422 -2.01 -31.41 3.67
CA VAL A 422 -1.87 -30.30 4.62
C VAL A 422 -2.98 -29.28 4.41
N GLY A 423 -3.25 -28.86 3.16
CA GLY A 423 -4.29 -27.88 2.84
C GLY A 423 -5.67 -28.28 3.30
N ALA A 424 -5.99 -29.59 3.28
CA ALA A 424 -7.28 -30.09 3.78
C ALA A 424 -7.44 -29.88 5.29
N ARG A 425 -6.37 -30.07 6.07
CA ARG A 425 -6.38 -29.81 7.53
C ARG A 425 -6.42 -28.31 7.83
N LEU A 426 -5.64 -27.51 7.10
CA LEU A 426 -5.54 -26.07 7.30
C LEU A 426 -6.85 -25.29 7.02
N LYS A 427 -7.82 -25.89 6.32
CA LYS A 427 -9.18 -25.34 6.19
C LYS A 427 -9.91 -25.23 7.54
N GLN A 428 -9.48 -25.98 8.55
CA GLN A 428 -10.06 -25.95 9.91
C GLN A 428 -9.27 -25.00 10.83
N ALA A 429 -8.09 -24.53 10.40
CA ALA A 429 -7.29 -23.59 11.18
C ALA A 429 -8.02 -22.24 11.30
N PRO A 430 -8.10 -21.62 12.50
CA PRO A 430 -8.71 -20.31 12.68
C PRO A 430 -7.76 -19.18 12.25
N MET A 431 -7.20 -19.30 11.04
CA MET A 431 -6.27 -18.37 10.40
C MET A 431 -6.62 -18.21 8.93
N GLU A 432 -6.37 -17.04 8.37
CA GLU A 432 -6.40 -16.84 6.93
C GLU A 432 -5.16 -17.46 6.29
N ILE A 433 -5.35 -18.48 5.44
CA ILE A 433 -4.25 -19.13 4.72
C ILE A 433 -4.22 -18.67 3.28
N ARG A 434 -3.13 -18.02 2.90
CA ARG A 434 -2.86 -17.59 1.51
C ARG A 434 -1.73 -18.42 0.91
N TYR A 435 -1.70 -18.57 -0.40
CA TYR A 435 -0.67 -19.33 -1.09
C TYR A 435 0.10 -18.46 -2.07
N ALA A 436 1.43 -18.64 -2.09
CA ALA A 436 2.32 -18.05 -3.08
C ALA A 436 3.12 -19.16 -3.78
N PHE A 437 3.54 -18.91 -5.02
CA PHE A 437 4.21 -19.93 -5.83
C PHE A 437 5.62 -19.48 -6.20
N GLN A 438 6.63 -20.25 -5.74
CA GLN A 438 8.01 -20.05 -6.12
C GLN A 438 8.33 -20.90 -7.35
N GLU A 439 8.35 -20.25 -8.53
CA GLU A 439 8.65 -20.90 -9.81
C GLU A 439 9.98 -20.37 -10.39
N LEU A 440 10.66 -21.19 -11.20
CA LEU A 440 11.96 -20.83 -11.76
C LEU A 440 11.89 -19.66 -12.75
N ASP A 441 10.77 -19.52 -13.43
CA ASP A 441 10.48 -18.50 -14.45
C ASP A 441 9.96 -17.16 -13.86
N LYS A 442 9.76 -17.09 -12.55
CA LYS A 442 9.44 -15.83 -11.85
C LYS A 442 10.69 -14.94 -11.76
N LEU A 443 11.07 -14.39 -12.90
CA LEU A 443 12.26 -13.56 -13.07
C LEU A 443 11.86 -12.15 -13.52
N PRO A 444 12.69 -11.13 -13.21
CA PRO A 444 12.50 -9.78 -13.75
C PRO A 444 12.55 -9.77 -15.28
N GLN A 445 11.98 -8.74 -15.88
CA GLN A 445 12.02 -8.57 -17.34
C GLN A 445 13.46 -8.58 -17.86
N GLY A 446 13.70 -9.31 -18.94
CA GLY A 446 15.02 -9.43 -19.59
C GLY A 446 15.86 -10.61 -19.12
N TYR A 447 15.43 -11.37 -18.11
CA TYR A 447 16.12 -12.57 -17.64
C TYR A 447 15.38 -13.84 -18.09
N ALA A 448 16.15 -14.91 -18.30
CA ALA A 448 15.62 -16.22 -18.67
C ALA A 448 16.24 -17.32 -17.81
N VAL A 449 15.47 -18.39 -17.59
CA VAL A 449 15.96 -19.57 -16.85
C VAL A 449 17.02 -20.29 -17.70
N PRO A 450 18.23 -20.56 -17.14
CA PRO A 450 19.26 -21.35 -17.82
C PRO A 450 18.72 -22.74 -18.22
N GLN A 451 19.07 -23.16 -19.43
CA GLN A 451 18.65 -24.48 -19.92
C GLN A 451 19.14 -25.59 -18.99
N GLY A 452 18.24 -26.45 -18.52
CA GLY A 452 18.56 -27.54 -17.62
C GLY A 452 18.65 -27.18 -16.12
N ARG A 453 18.43 -25.91 -15.74
CA ARG A 453 18.33 -25.56 -14.33
C ARG A 453 17.05 -26.10 -13.71
N THR A 454 17.19 -26.85 -12.62
CA THR A 454 16.08 -27.39 -11.81
C THR A 454 16.08 -26.83 -10.38
N LYS A 455 17.23 -26.27 -9.94
CA LYS A 455 17.39 -25.75 -8.58
C LYS A 455 16.67 -24.40 -8.44
N PRO A 456 15.83 -24.20 -7.40
CA PRO A 456 15.23 -22.90 -7.07
C PRO A 456 16.28 -21.80 -6.91
N TRP A 457 15.83 -20.55 -7.05
CA TRP A 457 16.72 -19.38 -6.91
C TRP A 457 17.05 -19.00 -5.46
N GLY A 458 16.58 -19.76 -4.47
CA GLY A 458 16.91 -19.58 -3.07
C GLY A 458 15.81 -18.94 -2.22
N THR A 459 16.08 -18.77 -0.92
CA THR A 459 15.10 -18.35 0.09
C THR A 459 14.66 -16.88 -0.06
N CYS A 460 15.56 -15.99 -0.47
CA CYS A 460 15.20 -14.60 -0.73
C CYS A 460 14.30 -14.46 -1.97
N HIS A 461 14.53 -15.27 -3.02
CA HIS A 461 13.61 -15.33 -4.17
C HIS A 461 12.23 -15.84 -3.78
N ALA A 462 12.10 -16.73 -2.81
CA ALA A 462 10.81 -17.17 -2.28
C ALA A 462 10.02 -15.97 -1.72
N VAL A 463 10.68 -15.09 -0.96
CA VAL A 463 10.08 -13.85 -0.46
C VAL A 463 9.68 -12.91 -1.62
N CYS A 464 10.53 -12.76 -2.65
CA CYS A 464 10.17 -11.97 -3.84
C CYS A 464 8.89 -12.48 -4.50
N CYS A 465 8.74 -13.82 -4.63
CA CYS A 465 7.54 -14.44 -5.21
C CYS A 465 6.29 -14.25 -4.34
N ALA A 466 6.44 -14.11 -3.04
CA ALA A 466 5.34 -13.95 -2.10
C ALA A 466 4.98 -12.49 -1.81
N ALA A 467 5.77 -11.53 -2.26
CA ALA A 467 5.66 -10.13 -1.86
C ALA A 467 4.26 -9.52 -2.07
N GLN A 468 3.61 -9.79 -3.22
CA GLN A 468 2.25 -9.31 -3.48
C GLN A 468 1.21 -9.92 -2.52
N VAL A 469 1.42 -11.18 -2.10
CA VAL A 469 0.50 -11.89 -1.19
C VAL A 469 0.71 -11.46 0.26
N ILE A 470 1.96 -11.13 0.64
CA ILE A 470 2.31 -10.56 1.95
C ILE A 470 1.73 -9.13 2.07
N GLY A 471 1.83 -8.34 1.00
CA GLY A 471 1.43 -6.93 0.99
C GLY A 471 2.43 -6.06 1.78
N ASP A 472 1.93 -4.98 2.38
CA ASP A 472 2.72 -4.04 3.18
C ASP A 472 2.68 -4.36 4.69
N ALA A 473 2.43 -5.61 5.07
CA ALA A 473 2.49 -6.04 6.45
C ALA A 473 3.93 -6.39 6.87
N PRO A 474 4.32 -6.18 8.14
CA PRO A 474 5.50 -6.82 8.70
C PRO A 474 5.30 -8.33 8.67
N PHE A 475 6.39 -9.11 8.53
CA PHE A 475 6.25 -10.54 8.35
C PHE A 475 7.37 -11.34 8.99
N ALA A 476 7.01 -12.49 9.54
CA ALA A 476 7.97 -13.49 9.97
C ALA A 476 8.18 -14.56 8.89
N VAL A 477 9.41 -15.02 8.69
CA VAL A 477 9.75 -16.09 7.74
C VAL A 477 10.24 -17.31 8.51
N ILE A 478 9.70 -18.49 8.20
CA ILE A 478 10.09 -19.78 8.77
C ILE A 478 10.22 -20.86 7.69
N ASN A 479 10.93 -21.94 8.00
CA ASN A 479 10.92 -23.17 7.23
C ASN A 479 9.71 -24.04 7.60
N ALA A 480 9.13 -24.75 6.65
CA ALA A 480 7.96 -25.61 6.86
C ALA A 480 8.30 -26.94 7.59
N ASP A 481 9.58 -27.33 7.61
CA ASP A 481 10.08 -28.60 8.13
C ASP A 481 10.84 -28.47 9.47
N ASP A 482 10.78 -27.29 10.08
CA ASP A 482 11.38 -26.97 11.37
C ASP A 482 10.31 -26.67 12.43
N TYR A 483 10.45 -27.27 13.62
CA TYR A 483 9.67 -26.95 14.80
C TYR A 483 10.42 -25.93 15.66
N TYR A 484 9.81 -24.78 15.88
CA TYR A 484 10.44 -23.62 16.53
C TYR A 484 10.06 -23.44 18.01
N GLY A 485 8.89 -23.94 18.41
CA GLY A 485 8.33 -23.78 19.76
C GLY A 485 7.56 -22.47 19.98
N LYS A 486 6.67 -22.48 20.97
CA LYS A 486 5.71 -21.40 21.24
C LYS A 486 6.36 -20.06 21.60
N ALA A 487 7.47 -20.09 22.36
CA ALA A 487 8.13 -18.86 22.79
C ALA A 487 8.71 -18.08 21.60
N ALA A 488 9.30 -18.78 20.62
CA ALA A 488 9.84 -18.14 19.43
C ALA A 488 8.79 -17.34 18.65
N PHE A 489 7.59 -17.89 18.50
CA PHE A 489 6.49 -17.19 17.80
C PHE A 489 5.98 -15.99 18.59
N ARG A 490 5.92 -16.05 19.93
CA ARG A 490 5.52 -14.90 20.76
C ARG A 490 6.53 -13.76 20.65
N GLU A 491 7.81 -14.07 20.80
CA GLU A 491 8.88 -13.06 20.73
C GLU A 491 8.89 -12.34 19.38
N ILE A 492 8.84 -13.10 18.27
CA ILE A 492 8.88 -12.51 16.94
C ILE A 492 7.60 -11.72 16.61
N TYR A 493 6.42 -12.21 17.03
CA TYR A 493 5.16 -11.51 16.87
C TYR A 493 5.15 -10.18 17.63
N GLN A 494 5.57 -10.21 18.91
CA GLN A 494 5.64 -9.02 19.74
C GLN A 494 6.57 -7.97 19.13
N TYR A 495 7.76 -8.38 18.65
CA TYR A 495 8.68 -7.47 18.00
C TYR A 495 8.05 -6.82 16.75
N LEU A 496 7.53 -7.63 15.84
CA LEU A 496 6.95 -7.15 14.58
C LEU A 496 5.69 -6.28 14.76
N SER A 497 4.96 -6.46 15.87
CA SER A 497 3.77 -5.66 16.18
C SER A 497 4.10 -4.30 16.78
N THR A 498 5.36 -4.07 17.22
CA THR A 498 5.73 -2.86 17.97
C THR A 498 6.88 -2.08 17.35
N HIS A 499 7.59 -2.65 16.38
CA HIS A 499 8.74 -2.00 15.74
C HIS A 499 8.47 -1.73 14.27
N HIS A 500 8.72 -0.49 13.87
CA HIS A 500 8.55 0.00 12.50
C HIS A 500 9.85 0.60 12.00
N ASP A 501 10.00 0.70 10.68
CA ASP A 501 11.15 1.38 10.08
C ASP A 501 11.12 2.87 10.47
N ASP A 502 12.31 3.40 10.78
CA ASP A 502 12.56 4.81 11.06
C ASP A 502 13.68 5.33 10.13
N ASP A 503 14.79 5.80 10.68
CA ASP A 503 16.02 6.12 9.92
C ASP A 503 16.73 4.86 9.40
N LYS A 504 16.34 3.69 9.91
CA LYS A 504 16.82 2.35 9.51
C LYS A 504 15.67 1.35 9.44
N TYR A 505 15.90 0.29 8.67
CA TYR A 505 15.02 -0.87 8.67
C TYR A 505 15.17 -1.64 9.99
N ARG A 506 14.05 -1.99 10.63
CA ARG A 506 14.01 -2.64 11.94
C ARG A 506 13.62 -4.11 11.79
N TYR A 507 14.63 -4.96 11.66
CA TYR A 507 14.48 -6.40 11.53
C TYR A 507 14.81 -7.13 12.82
N CYS A 508 14.39 -8.38 12.93
CA CYS A 508 14.77 -9.26 14.04
C CYS A 508 15.04 -10.70 13.56
N MET A 509 15.65 -11.47 14.41
CA MET A 509 15.88 -12.90 14.20
C MET A 509 15.77 -13.63 15.52
N VAL A 510 15.14 -14.82 15.52
CA VAL A 510 15.15 -15.70 16.70
C VAL A 510 16.38 -16.59 16.66
N GLY A 511 17.23 -16.43 17.66
CA GLY A 511 18.41 -17.26 17.88
C GLY A 511 18.15 -18.41 18.86
N TYR A 512 18.78 -19.53 18.60
CA TYR A 512 18.74 -20.72 19.45
C TYR A 512 20.14 -21.03 19.97
N GLU A 513 20.25 -21.63 21.16
CA GLU A 513 21.50 -22.15 21.63
C GLU A 513 21.95 -23.31 20.74
N LEU A 514 23.21 -23.30 20.27
CA LEU A 514 23.78 -24.31 19.39
C LEU A 514 23.54 -25.73 19.93
N GLY A 515 23.74 -25.92 21.26
CA GLY A 515 23.54 -27.21 21.94
C GLY A 515 22.13 -27.80 21.76
N ASN A 516 21.11 -26.93 21.56
CA ASN A 516 19.72 -27.32 21.32
C ASN A 516 19.40 -27.63 19.86
N THR A 517 20.37 -27.50 18.94
CA THR A 517 20.15 -27.62 17.47
C THR A 517 21.00 -28.66 16.77
N VAL A 518 21.90 -29.32 17.50
CA VAL A 518 22.76 -30.39 16.97
C VAL A 518 22.13 -31.77 17.18
N THR A 519 22.42 -32.71 16.29
CA THR A 519 21.94 -34.11 16.34
C THR A 519 23.09 -35.09 16.62
N ASP A 520 22.75 -36.24 17.16
CA ASP A 520 23.68 -37.37 17.32
C ASP A 520 23.82 -38.21 16.04
N ASN A 521 23.01 -37.92 14.99
CA ASN A 521 22.93 -38.71 13.77
C ASN A 521 23.87 -38.23 12.64
N GLY A 522 24.68 -37.19 12.90
CA GLY A 522 25.63 -36.66 11.90
C GLY A 522 25.91 -35.18 12.03
N SER A 523 26.57 -34.64 11.02
CA SER A 523 26.89 -33.21 10.97
C SER A 523 25.69 -32.34 10.60
N VAL A 524 25.67 -31.12 11.13
CA VAL A 524 24.69 -30.08 10.78
C VAL A 524 25.40 -28.85 10.24
N ALA A 525 24.68 -28.06 9.44
CA ALA A 525 25.09 -26.72 9.04
C ALA A 525 24.25 -25.68 9.80
N ARG A 526 24.91 -24.62 10.35
CA ARG A 526 24.24 -23.54 11.11
C ARG A 526 24.86 -22.19 10.82
N GLY A 527 24.05 -21.17 10.77
CA GLY A 527 24.49 -19.78 10.78
C GLY A 527 24.88 -19.38 12.21
N VAL A 528 26.17 -19.36 12.54
CA VAL A 528 26.67 -18.90 13.82
C VAL A 528 26.57 -17.39 13.90
N CYS A 529 25.85 -16.87 14.91
CA CYS A 529 25.53 -15.46 15.06
C CYS A 529 26.59 -14.74 15.90
N GLN A 530 27.01 -13.58 15.44
CA GLN A 530 27.82 -12.63 16.22
C GLN A 530 26.88 -11.49 16.66
N VAL A 531 26.75 -11.30 17.97
CA VAL A 531 25.83 -10.35 18.58
C VAL A 531 26.66 -9.35 19.40
N ASN A 532 26.39 -8.06 19.20
CA ASN A 532 27.05 -6.98 19.93
C ASN A 532 26.49 -6.80 21.35
N GLY A 533 27.15 -5.95 22.15
CA GLY A 533 26.76 -5.70 23.55
C GLY A 533 25.39 -5.04 23.74
N GLN A 534 24.72 -4.59 22.66
CA GLN A 534 23.37 -4.02 22.65
C GLN A 534 22.31 -5.04 22.22
N GLY A 535 22.69 -6.27 21.90
CA GLY A 535 21.78 -7.33 21.47
C GLY A 535 21.44 -7.31 19.98
N PHE A 536 22.16 -6.53 19.16
CA PHE A 536 21.99 -6.55 17.71
C PHE A 536 22.96 -7.50 17.03
N LEU A 537 22.49 -8.08 15.94
CA LEU A 537 23.27 -8.96 15.08
C LEU A 537 24.30 -8.15 14.28
N ASP A 538 25.57 -8.47 14.42
CA ASP A 538 26.66 -7.92 13.62
C ASP A 538 26.93 -8.76 12.38
N ALA A 539 26.89 -10.10 12.51
CA ALA A 539 27.10 -11.01 11.40
C ALA A 539 26.47 -12.40 11.66
N VAL A 540 26.18 -13.09 10.58
CA VAL A 540 25.88 -14.54 10.57
C VAL A 540 26.90 -15.25 9.71
N VAL A 541 27.63 -16.17 10.29
CA VAL A 541 28.65 -16.95 9.60
C VAL A 541 28.19 -18.40 9.47
N GLU A 542 27.92 -18.81 8.21
CA GLU A 542 27.48 -20.16 7.93
C GLU A 542 28.64 -21.15 8.19
N ARG A 543 28.44 -22.08 9.12
CA ARG A 543 29.33 -23.20 9.37
C ARG A 543 28.69 -24.46 8.79
N THR A 544 29.26 -24.97 7.72
CA THR A 544 28.66 -26.03 6.91
C THR A 544 28.79 -27.43 7.52
N ARG A 545 29.71 -27.60 8.48
CA ARG A 545 29.91 -28.88 9.15
C ARG A 545 30.22 -28.67 10.64
N ILE A 546 29.19 -28.89 11.46
CA ILE A 546 29.27 -28.87 12.93
C ILE A 546 28.90 -30.27 13.42
N GLU A 547 29.65 -30.81 14.38
CA GLU A 547 29.43 -32.14 14.92
C GLU A 547 29.53 -32.12 16.45
N LYS A 548 28.79 -33.05 17.11
CA LYS A 548 29.01 -33.38 18.52
C LYS A 548 30.16 -34.35 18.65
N TYR A 549 30.93 -34.21 19.73
CA TYR A 549 31.93 -35.15 20.14
C TYR A 549 31.92 -35.32 21.68
N GLU A 550 32.69 -36.24 22.25
CA GLU A 550 32.68 -36.57 23.68
C GLU A 550 33.05 -35.37 24.58
N GLY A 551 33.75 -34.37 24.03
CA GLY A 551 34.16 -33.14 24.71
C GLY A 551 33.26 -31.92 24.49
N GLY A 552 32.25 -31.98 23.59
CA GLY A 552 31.42 -30.81 23.28
C GLY A 552 30.93 -30.76 21.84
N ILE A 553 31.01 -29.57 21.24
CA ILE A 553 30.60 -29.28 19.86
C ILE A 553 31.75 -28.59 19.15
N HIS A 554 32.06 -29.03 17.93
CA HIS A 554 33.10 -28.42 17.12
C HIS A 554 32.67 -28.27 15.65
N TYR A 555 33.39 -27.44 14.89
CA TYR A 555 33.18 -27.28 13.44
C TYR A 555 34.50 -27.37 12.69
N THR A 556 34.38 -27.68 11.39
CA THR A 556 35.49 -27.68 10.45
C THR A 556 35.12 -26.94 9.18
N GLU A 557 36.10 -26.29 8.53
CA GLU A 557 35.97 -25.61 7.24
C GLU A 557 36.81 -26.25 6.12
N ASP A 558 37.69 -27.19 6.47
CA ASP A 558 38.70 -27.85 5.60
C ASP A 558 38.43 -29.35 5.41
N GLY A 559 37.18 -29.79 5.60
CA GLY A 559 36.79 -31.18 5.41
C GLY A 559 37.09 -32.09 6.58
N GLY A 560 37.57 -31.57 7.70
CA GLY A 560 37.87 -32.31 8.93
C GLY A 560 39.38 -32.42 9.23
N GLU A 561 40.20 -31.62 8.53
CA GLU A 561 41.64 -31.56 8.83
C GLU A 561 41.88 -30.77 10.12
N THR A 562 41.14 -29.67 10.31
CA THR A 562 41.17 -28.87 11.54
C THR A 562 39.79 -28.74 12.15
N TRP A 563 39.72 -28.73 13.49
CA TRP A 563 38.49 -28.60 14.23
C TRP A 563 38.61 -27.46 15.25
N THR A 564 37.56 -26.65 15.33
CA THR A 564 37.43 -25.53 16.27
C THR A 564 36.24 -25.77 17.18
N ASP A 565 36.43 -25.68 18.48
CA ASP A 565 35.36 -25.84 19.46
C ASP A 565 34.41 -24.66 19.45
N LEU A 566 33.14 -24.96 19.68
CA LEU A 566 32.04 -23.99 19.85
C LEU A 566 31.37 -24.22 21.21
N ASP A 567 31.09 -23.12 21.90
CA ASP A 567 30.26 -23.17 23.10
C ASP A 567 28.83 -23.59 22.72
N GLY A 568 28.26 -24.56 23.44
CA GLY A 568 26.87 -24.98 23.25
C GLY A 568 25.84 -23.85 23.45
N LYS A 569 26.19 -22.75 24.14
CA LYS A 569 25.37 -21.54 24.31
C LYS A 569 25.52 -20.54 23.17
N THR A 570 26.41 -20.79 22.20
CA THR A 570 26.59 -19.92 21.04
C THR A 570 25.25 -19.76 20.29
N PRO A 571 24.78 -18.52 20.04
CA PRO A 571 23.54 -18.31 19.32
C PRO A 571 23.70 -18.69 17.84
N VAL A 572 22.73 -19.45 17.33
CA VAL A 572 22.69 -19.86 15.92
C VAL A 572 21.33 -19.52 15.29
N SER A 573 21.36 -19.22 14.00
CA SER A 573 20.17 -19.03 13.18
C SER A 573 19.59 -20.37 12.76
N MET A 574 18.29 -20.53 12.97
CA MET A 574 17.44 -21.59 12.43
C MET A 574 16.50 -21.08 11.35
N ASN A 575 16.87 -19.95 10.71
CA ASN A 575 16.13 -19.32 9.63
C ASN A 575 14.73 -18.80 10.02
N MET A 576 14.58 -18.37 11.30
CA MET A 576 13.40 -17.67 11.77
C MET A 576 13.69 -16.18 11.84
N TRP A 577 13.18 -15.44 10.86
CA TRP A 577 13.46 -14.02 10.66
C TRP A 577 12.19 -13.19 10.75
N GLY A 578 12.28 -11.97 11.28
CA GLY A 578 11.24 -10.98 11.28
C GLY A 578 11.65 -9.74 10.49
N PHE A 579 10.78 -9.31 9.59
CA PHE A 579 11.04 -8.21 8.66
C PHE A 579 9.88 -7.22 8.64
N THR A 580 10.22 -5.96 8.47
CA THR A 580 9.28 -4.93 8.02
C THR A 580 9.11 -5.02 6.49
N PRO A 581 8.08 -4.35 5.91
CA PRO A 581 7.82 -4.41 4.46
C PRO A 581 8.99 -4.00 3.57
N SER A 582 9.93 -3.20 4.10
CA SER A 582 11.13 -2.77 3.38
C SER A 582 11.99 -3.93 2.90
N PHE A 583 12.03 -5.06 3.62
CA PHE A 583 12.84 -6.22 3.23
C PHE A 583 12.37 -6.83 1.91
N ALA A 584 11.06 -6.97 1.69
CA ALA A 584 10.53 -7.48 0.43
C ALA A 584 10.85 -6.53 -0.75
N LYS A 585 10.74 -5.21 -0.53
CA LYS A 585 11.08 -4.17 -1.52
C LYS A 585 12.57 -4.20 -1.89
N GLU A 586 13.46 -4.24 -0.89
CA GLU A 586 14.92 -4.35 -1.09
C GLU A 586 15.30 -5.66 -1.78
N SER A 587 14.66 -6.77 -1.42
CA SER A 587 14.91 -8.09 -2.03
C SER A 587 14.57 -8.09 -3.52
N ILE A 588 13.44 -7.53 -3.90
CA ILE A 588 13.03 -7.40 -5.31
C ILE A 588 14.00 -6.48 -6.07
N ALA A 589 14.35 -5.33 -5.51
CA ALA A 589 15.25 -4.36 -6.14
C ALA A 589 16.67 -4.91 -6.37
N ARG A 590 17.17 -5.79 -5.50
CA ARG A 590 18.50 -6.41 -5.57
C ARG A 590 18.56 -7.68 -6.42
N PHE A 591 17.43 -8.29 -6.72
CA PHE A 591 17.39 -9.56 -7.42
C PHE A 591 18.02 -9.50 -8.84
N PRO A 592 17.83 -8.45 -9.67
CA PRO A 592 18.54 -8.31 -10.95
C PRO A 592 20.06 -8.36 -10.80
N ALA A 593 20.64 -7.61 -9.88
CA ALA A 593 22.09 -7.60 -9.65
C ALA A 593 22.63 -8.97 -9.20
N PHE A 594 21.85 -9.70 -8.38
CA PHE A 594 22.17 -11.09 -8.05
C PHE A 594 22.18 -11.99 -9.30
N LEU A 595 21.17 -11.86 -10.17
CA LEU A 595 21.07 -12.65 -11.40
C LEU A 595 22.21 -12.38 -12.35
N ASP A 596 22.63 -11.12 -12.54
CA ASP A 596 23.78 -10.73 -13.36
C ASP A 596 25.06 -11.44 -12.95
N LYS A 597 25.27 -11.63 -11.65
CA LYS A 597 26.40 -12.36 -11.08
C LYS A 597 26.20 -13.88 -11.20
N ALA A 598 25.07 -14.38 -10.74
CA ALA A 598 24.79 -15.81 -10.67
C ALA A 598 24.77 -16.48 -12.05
N LEU A 599 24.23 -15.82 -13.06
CA LEU A 599 24.21 -16.34 -14.44
C LEU A 599 25.60 -16.45 -15.07
N LYS A 600 26.58 -15.64 -14.63
CA LYS A 600 27.98 -15.72 -15.08
C LYS A 600 28.79 -16.74 -14.31
N GLU A 601 28.65 -16.77 -12.99
CA GLU A 601 29.53 -17.54 -12.10
C GLU A 601 29.00 -18.95 -11.78
N ASN A 602 27.69 -19.09 -11.60
CA ASN A 602 27.07 -20.36 -11.19
C ASN A 602 25.61 -20.48 -11.70
N PRO A 603 25.37 -20.54 -13.03
CA PRO A 603 24.04 -20.48 -13.60
C PRO A 603 23.12 -21.63 -13.18
N MET A 604 23.68 -22.81 -12.84
CA MET A 604 22.90 -24.00 -12.50
C MET A 604 22.55 -24.11 -11.03
N LYS A 605 23.36 -23.51 -10.13
CA LYS A 605 23.24 -23.73 -8.68
C LYS A 605 23.24 -22.44 -7.85
N GLY A 606 23.45 -21.26 -8.46
CA GLY A 606 23.44 -19.97 -7.74
C GLY A 606 22.12 -19.79 -6.97
N GLU A 607 22.19 -19.38 -5.72
CA GLU A 607 21.02 -19.17 -4.85
C GLU A 607 21.07 -17.79 -4.22
N TYR A 608 19.94 -17.09 -4.26
CA TYR A 608 19.69 -15.82 -3.61
C TYR A 608 19.17 -16.09 -2.19
N PHE A 609 20.06 -16.02 -1.22
CA PHE A 609 19.78 -16.36 0.17
C PHE A 609 19.30 -15.16 0.98
N LEU A 610 18.36 -15.38 1.88
CA LEU A 610 17.87 -14.42 2.88
C LEU A 610 19.02 -13.81 3.71
N PRO A 611 19.89 -14.61 4.37
CA PRO A 611 20.98 -14.06 5.19
C PRO A 611 21.95 -13.17 4.42
N SER A 612 22.19 -13.45 3.13
CA SER A 612 23.11 -12.63 2.32
C SER A 612 22.54 -11.23 2.03
N THR A 613 21.24 -11.13 1.82
CA THR A 613 20.56 -9.83 1.65
C THR A 613 20.54 -9.04 2.96
N VAL A 614 20.29 -9.72 4.09
CA VAL A 614 20.38 -9.09 5.43
C VAL A 614 21.79 -8.56 5.67
N THR A 615 22.83 -9.37 5.43
CA THR A 615 24.23 -8.96 5.60
C THR A 615 24.58 -7.75 4.75
N ALA A 616 24.11 -7.69 3.50
CA ALA A 616 24.33 -6.53 2.64
C ALA A 616 23.69 -5.26 3.23
N LEU A 617 22.47 -5.35 3.73
CA LEU A 617 21.76 -4.21 4.35
C LEU A 617 22.40 -3.75 5.67
N LEU A 618 22.92 -4.68 6.47
CA LEU A 618 23.71 -4.38 7.67
C LEU A 618 25.00 -3.64 7.31
N THR A 619 25.75 -4.15 6.33
CA THR A 619 27.01 -3.55 5.85
C THR A 619 26.80 -2.14 5.27
N GLU A 620 25.69 -1.92 4.59
CA GLU A 620 25.29 -0.60 4.06
C GLU A 620 24.80 0.36 5.16
N GLY A 621 24.63 -0.11 6.39
CA GLY A 621 24.08 0.69 7.50
C GLY A 621 22.59 1.02 7.38
N LYS A 622 21.88 0.37 6.43
CA LYS A 622 20.46 0.58 6.18
C LYS A 622 19.54 -0.13 7.18
N ALA A 623 19.98 -1.23 7.75
CA ALA A 623 19.18 -2.05 8.65
C ALA A 623 19.87 -2.30 9.99
N THR A 624 19.05 -2.63 10.99
CA THR A 624 19.46 -3.28 12.24
C THR A 624 18.69 -4.58 12.40
N VAL A 625 19.29 -5.58 13.00
CA VAL A 625 18.63 -6.87 13.31
C VAL A 625 18.74 -7.12 14.80
N GLN A 626 17.60 -7.05 15.50
CA GLN A 626 17.53 -7.41 16.92
C GLN A 626 17.59 -8.94 17.07
N MET A 627 18.52 -9.43 17.89
CA MET A 627 18.53 -10.83 18.28
C MET A 627 17.47 -11.07 19.36
N LEU A 628 16.53 -11.95 19.07
CA LEU A 628 15.54 -12.49 20.00
C LEU A 628 16.00 -13.90 20.42
N TYR A 629 15.64 -14.34 21.61
CA TYR A 629 16.05 -15.63 22.12
C TYR A 629 14.83 -16.48 22.47
N SER A 630 14.83 -17.75 22.02
CA SER A 630 13.84 -18.71 22.44
C SER A 630 14.49 -19.72 23.42
N PRO A 631 13.85 -19.99 24.56
CA PRO A 631 14.27 -21.07 25.46
C PRO A 631 13.85 -22.45 24.95
N ASP A 632 12.99 -22.51 23.94
CA ASP A 632 12.43 -23.75 23.43
C ASP A 632 13.51 -24.57 22.70
N LYS A 633 13.36 -25.88 22.76
CA LYS A 633 14.19 -26.78 21.99
C LYS A 633 13.72 -26.82 20.54
N TRP A 634 14.62 -26.52 19.62
CA TRP A 634 14.37 -26.71 18.20
C TRP A 634 14.37 -28.23 17.85
N HIS A 635 13.42 -28.62 16.98
CA HIS A 635 13.38 -29.95 16.41
C HIS A 635 13.22 -29.88 14.90
N GLY A 636 14.05 -30.56 14.14
CA GLY A 636 13.95 -30.63 12.69
C GLY A 636 14.28 -32.01 12.17
N VAL A 637 13.79 -32.32 11.00
CA VAL A 637 14.06 -33.61 10.35
C VAL A 637 15.12 -33.38 9.27
N THR A 638 16.40 -33.39 9.65
CA THR A 638 17.51 -33.26 8.70
C THR A 638 17.76 -34.60 8.00
N TYR A 639 17.70 -35.66 8.74
CA TYR A 639 17.84 -37.04 8.26
C TYR A 639 16.57 -37.84 8.56
N ALA A 640 16.27 -38.87 7.78
CA ALA A 640 15.14 -39.76 8.04
C ALA A 640 15.16 -40.37 9.45
N ALA A 641 16.38 -40.61 10.00
CA ALA A 641 16.61 -41.09 11.34
C ALA A 641 16.19 -40.11 12.46
N ASP A 642 16.02 -38.80 12.16
CA ASP A 642 15.60 -37.80 13.14
C ASP A 642 14.09 -37.87 13.40
N LYS A 643 13.29 -38.36 12.43
CA LYS A 643 11.82 -38.39 12.48
C LYS A 643 11.27 -39.05 13.76
N PRO A 644 11.72 -40.25 14.18
CA PRO A 644 11.22 -40.88 15.42
C PRO A 644 11.42 -40.01 16.66
N VAL A 645 12.52 -39.25 16.70
CA VAL A 645 12.84 -38.34 17.81
C VAL A 645 11.85 -37.17 17.85
N VAL A 646 11.56 -36.59 16.68
CA VAL A 646 10.56 -35.49 16.55
C VAL A 646 9.16 -35.99 16.90
N VAL A 647 8.73 -37.12 16.36
CA VAL A 647 7.43 -37.75 16.66
C VAL A 647 7.25 -37.97 18.16
N LYS A 648 8.29 -38.52 18.81
CA LYS A 648 8.27 -38.75 20.25
C LYS A 648 8.18 -37.43 21.03
N ALA A 649 8.99 -36.43 20.66
CA ALA A 649 8.98 -35.14 21.34
C ALA A 649 7.60 -34.47 21.27
N LEU A 650 6.96 -34.47 20.10
CA LEU A 650 5.62 -33.87 19.90
C LEU A 650 4.54 -34.68 20.65
N ALA A 651 4.65 -36.02 20.68
CA ALA A 651 3.74 -36.86 21.46
C ALA A 651 3.87 -36.60 22.96
N ASP A 652 5.11 -36.47 23.49
CA ASP A 652 5.37 -36.12 24.88
C ASP A 652 4.78 -34.74 25.21
N MET A 653 4.97 -33.71 24.34
CA MET A 653 4.41 -32.37 24.50
C MET A 653 2.85 -32.38 24.50
N THR A 654 2.22 -33.22 23.67
CA THR A 654 0.76 -33.40 23.66
C THR A 654 0.29 -34.05 24.96
N LYS A 655 1.00 -35.06 25.44
CA LYS A 655 0.70 -35.74 26.71
C LYS A 655 0.83 -34.79 27.91
N ASP A 656 1.81 -33.89 27.87
CA ASP A 656 2.03 -32.87 28.90
C ASP A 656 1.08 -31.68 28.81
N GLY A 657 0.15 -31.69 27.85
CA GLY A 657 -0.90 -30.68 27.68
C GLY A 657 -0.43 -29.40 26.96
N LEU A 658 0.76 -29.40 26.35
CA LEU A 658 1.24 -28.25 25.56
C LEU A 658 0.44 -28.11 24.25
N TYR A 659 0.02 -29.23 23.67
CA TYR A 659 -0.82 -29.28 22.48
C TYR A 659 -2.09 -30.12 22.75
N PRO A 660 -3.24 -29.81 22.12
CA PRO A 660 -4.41 -30.68 22.14
C PRO A 660 -4.17 -31.95 21.32
N ASP A 661 -4.94 -33.02 21.58
CA ASP A 661 -4.95 -34.22 20.72
C ASP A 661 -5.77 -33.92 19.44
N GLY A 662 -5.08 -33.48 18.40
CA GLY A 662 -5.63 -32.89 17.20
C GLY A 662 -5.62 -31.35 17.28
N LEU A 663 -4.74 -30.71 16.47
CA LEU A 663 -4.48 -29.27 16.59
C LEU A 663 -5.66 -28.40 16.14
N TRP A 664 -6.49 -28.90 15.24
CA TRP A 664 -7.56 -28.12 14.60
C TRP A 664 -8.98 -28.60 14.95
N GLY A 665 -9.17 -29.38 15.99
CA GLY A 665 -10.47 -29.83 16.51
C GLY A 665 -10.69 -31.31 16.48
#